data_713f19b31b95d2a34eaaf484d057ce0b
#
_entry.id   713f19b31b95d2a34eaaf484d057ce0b
#
_cell.length_a   1.000
_cell.length_b   1.000
_cell.length_c   1.000
_cell.angle_alpha   90.00
_cell.angle_beta   90.00
_cell.angle_gamma   90.00
#
_symmetry.space_group_name_H-M   'P 1'
#
loop_
_entity.id
_entity.type
_entity.pdbx_description
1 polymer ?
#
loop_
_entity_poly.entity_id
_entity_poly.type
_entity_poly.pdbx_seq_one_letter_code
_entity_poly.pdbx_strand_id
1 'polypeptide(L)'
;MNGMFGATVFTVAPYFLQRRTMSWKDHRVDEDFIPKKSKRKPTDGSSAKKKAKKRAKKKHLPKDHKKKKAEVEKEKILGLLLDPLYRPMKMKEIAILLDIPKSKRDMLESILDELVAEGSAFVSKRGKYQKTEEYHGEVVTGIYTANPKGFGFVTVEGYEEDFYISPDNRNHAMHKDTVEVEILPKPLDGKRQEAKVLSITEHGMDYVVGTYEKSKHFGFVIPDDPKVDMDVFIPEGKELHAVTGHKVVATITNYGGKGKKPEGIVVEILGHRDDPGTDILSIVKAMGIPTDFPEEVLSEANQAAVPVTDSMMKGRMDLRDQLMVTIDGDDSKDLDDAVSLTKDGENYILGVHIADVSEYVKENSALDKEARKRGTSVYLVDRVIPMLPRALSNGMCSLNHNEDRLAMSCIMTVNPKGEVIDHVIAESIVNIDYRMTYHNVKGIVIDHDEALRQEYDLVTPMLDEMLHLSKLVRAKRHQDGCIDFDFPEYKIQVDEKCKPISIELYEHSEANELIEDFMILANETVAEEYCKKEIPFLYRTHGVPDHDRIHDLSVFIENFGLTLRQKGDELQPKEVQELLEKVKGRKEEALISMLTLRSMQQAKYETECIGHFGLAAKFYSHFTSPIRRYPDLQIHRIMKEDLRGKLNQKRIEHYRKILDSVAKETSMLERRSDEAEREVSKLKKAEYMQMHLGETYTGIISGVTAWGIYVQLPNSIEGLVHVSTLTDDYYRFDEKHYCMIGECLGKVYHMSQSVVVKVAHADTDSRTIDFELVK
;
A
#
# COMPACT_ATOMS: atom_id res chain seq x y z
N MET A 1 -0.36 16.35 12.41
CA MET A 1 -0.68 15.33 13.35
C MET A 1 -2.14 14.99 13.36
N ASN A 2 -2.78 14.68 12.32
CA ASN A 2 -4.13 14.12 12.27
C ASN A 2 -4.39 13.65 10.86
N GLY A 3 -3.75 12.56 10.54
CA GLY A 3 -4.02 11.79 9.34
C GLY A 3 -4.83 10.54 9.64
N MET A 4 -5.57 10.49 10.76
CA MET A 4 -6.03 9.23 11.32
C MET A 4 -7.45 8.81 11.00
N PHE A 5 -8.19 9.57 10.28
CA PHE A 5 -9.54 9.16 9.93
C PHE A 5 -9.66 8.78 8.46
N GLY A 6 -9.17 7.67 8.15
CA GLY A 6 -9.32 7.12 6.83
C GLY A 6 -8.13 6.29 6.44
N ALA A 7 -8.22 5.00 6.68
CA ALA A 7 -7.35 3.98 6.10
C ALA A 7 -5.87 3.98 6.55
N THR A 8 -5.55 4.33 7.78
CA THR A 8 -4.20 4.10 8.31
C THR A 8 -3.97 2.69 8.83
N VAL A 9 -4.87 1.77 8.55
CA VAL A 9 -4.69 0.34 8.86
C VAL A 9 -3.57 -0.32 8.04
N PHE A 10 -2.89 0.40 7.13
CA PHE A 10 -2.02 -0.24 6.14
C PHE A 10 -0.56 0.25 6.12
N THR A 11 -0.03 0.76 7.21
CA THR A 11 1.38 1.21 7.24
C THR A 11 2.30 0.37 8.11
N VAL A 12 2.12 -0.95 8.14
CA VAL A 12 3.15 -1.84 8.72
C VAL A 12 3.87 -2.57 7.60
N ALA A 13 5.08 -2.15 7.36
CA ALA A 13 6.19 -2.81 6.68
C ALA A 13 5.93 -3.52 5.34
N PRO A 14 6.00 -2.83 4.21
CA PRO A 14 6.06 -3.47 2.90
C PRO A 14 7.47 -3.84 2.45
N TYR A 15 8.50 -3.88 3.31
CA TYR A 15 9.86 -4.16 2.85
C TYR A 15 10.17 -5.63 2.57
N PHE A 16 9.27 -6.55 2.93
CA PHE A 16 9.63 -7.97 2.96
C PHE A 16 9.03 -8.88 1.91
N LEU A 17 8.16 -8.42 1.05
CA LEU A 17 7.65 -9.27 -0.02
C LEU A 17 7.42 -8.50 -1.33
N GLN A 18 8.50 -7.95 -1.89
CA GLN A 18 8.59 -8.06 -3.33
C GLN A 18 9.09 -9.46 -3.64
N ARG A 19 8.12 -10.36 -3.96
CA ARG A 19 8.29 -11.47 -4.87
C ARG A 19 8.89 -12.75 -4.37
N ARG A 20 8.03 -13.67 -4.14
CA ARG A 20 8.18 -15.06 -4.65
C ARG A 20 6.83 -15.75 -4.61
N THR A 21 6.05 -15.60 -5.67
CA THR A 21 5.05 -16.60 -6.01
C THR A 21 5.79 -17.72 -6.75
N MET A 22 6.26 -18.72 -6.03
CA MET A 22 6.60 -19.99 -6.64
C MET A 22 5.35 -20.85 -6.63
N SER A 23 4.88 -21.15 -7.82
CA SER A 23 3.87 -22.17 -8.08
C SER A 23 4.31 -23.51 -7.50
N TRP A 24 3.56 -23.99 -6.53
CA TRP A 24 3.68 -25.33 -5.94
C TRP A 24 3.10 -26.40 -6.87
N LYS A 25 3.78 -26.70 -7.97
CA LYS A 25 3.50 -27.92 -8.73
C LYS A 25 4.83 -28.43 -9.28
N ASP A 26 5.46 -29.29 -8.54
CA ASP A 26 6.20 -30.44 -9.00
C ASP A 26 7.26 -30.88 -7.97
N HIS A 27 6.86 -31.62 -6.96
CA HIS A 27 7.73 -32.64 -6.35
C HIS A 27 6.87 -33.84 -5.95
N ARG A 28 7.00 -34.92 -6.73
CA ARG A 28 6.57 -36.26 -6.33
C ARG A 28 7.54 -36.76 -5.28
N VAL A 29 7.04 -37.11 -4.12
CA VAL A 29 7.74 -37.89 -3.13
C VAL A 29 7.73 -39.34 -3.58
N ASP A 30 8.91 -39.96 -3.70
CA ASP A 30 9.09 -41.39 -3.88
C ASP A 30 8.65 -42.12 -2.60
N GLU A 31 7.64 -42.97 -2.73
CA GLU A 31 7.30 -43.99 -1.76
C GLU A 31 8.30 -45.14 -1.89
N ASP A 32 9.17 -45.34 -0.92
CA ASP A 32 9.76 -46.63 -0.59
C ASP A 32 10.38 -46.60 0.81
N PHE A 33 9.66 -47.12 1.79
CA PHE A 33 10.21 -47.89 2.92
C PHE A 33 9.10 -48.39 3.85
N ILE A 34 8.64 -49.65 3.62
CA ILE A 34 7.90 -50.43 4.64
C ILE A 34 8.54 -51.82 4.76
N PRO A 35 8.94 -52.23 5.97
CA PRO A 35 9.57 -53.58 6.14
C PRO A 35 8.57 -54.72 6.23
N LYS A 36 8.93 -55.84 5.61
CA LYS A 36 8.21 -57.11 5.55
C LYS A 36 8.01 -57.77 6.92
N LYS A 37 6.80 -58.28 7.19
CA LYS A 37 6.62 -59.52 8.01
C LYS A 37 5.48 -60.40 7.50
N SER A 38 5.93 -61.53 7.06
CA SER A 38 5.50 -62.96 7.05
C SER A 38 4.03 -63.38 7.09
N LYS A 39 3.71 -64.10 6.03
CA LYS A 39 3.00 -65.40 5.83
C LYS A 39 1.93 -65.90 6.84
N ARG A 40 0.73 -66.18 6.31
CA ARG A 40 0.13 -67.53 6.27
C ARG A 40 -1.12 -67.56 5.37
N LYS A 41 -1.18 -68.52 4.44
CA LYS A 41 -2.35 -69.10 3.74
C LYS A 41 -2.85 -70.28 4.60
N PRO A 42 -4.01 -70.95 4.34
CA PRO A 42 -4.75 -71.11 3.07
C PRO A 42 -6.29 -71.26 3.23
N THR A 43 -6.95 -71.42 2.11
CA THR A 43 -7.94 -72.40 1.60
C THR A 43 -9.35 -71.93 1.29
N ASP A 44 -9.67 -72.17 0.01
CA ASP A 44 -10.82 -72.75 -0.65
C ASP A 44 -12.23 -72.14 -0.59
N GLY A 45 -12.80 -72.08 -1.78
CA GLY A 45 -14.24 -72.29 -1.98
C GLY A 45 -14.89 -71.54 -3.14
N SER A 46 -14.74 -72.07 -4.34
CA SER A 46 -15.76 -72.21 -5.43
C SER A 46 -16.73 -71.10 -5.83
N SER A 47 -16.64 -70.83 -7.09
CA SER A 47 -17.69 -70.89 -8.14
C SER A 47 -18.51 -69.67 -8.52
N ALA A 48 -18.51 -69.50 -9.83
CA ALA A 48 -19.56 -69.08 -10.76
C ALA A 48 -19.75 -67.61 -11.13
N LYS A 49 -19.26 -67.37 -12.34
CA LYS A 49 -19.85 -66.57 -13.42
C LYS A 49 -20.91 -65.51 -13.11
N LYS A 50 -20.59 -64.23 -13.42
CA LYS A 50 -21.43 -63.44 -14.36
C LYS A 50 -20.63 -62.28 -14.97
N LYS A 51 -20.55 -62.24 -16.31
CA LYS A 51 -20.07 -61.12 -17.13
C LYS A 51 -21.02 -59.92 -16.97
N ALA A 52 -20.46 -58.75 -16.62
CA ALA A 52 -21.10 -57.50 -16.92
C ALA A 52 -20.01 -56.49 -17.37
N LYS A 53 -20.13 -56.05 -18.59
CA LYS A 53 -19.34 -54.99 -19.24
C LYS A 53 -19.46 -53.69 -18.44
N LYS A 54 -18.40 -53.19 -17.79
CA LYS A 54 -18.26 -51.80 -17.41
C LYS A 54 -17.44 -51.08 -18.47
N ARG A 55 -18.13 -50.27 -19.30
CA ARG A 55 -17.52 -49.24 -20.14
C ARG A 55 -16.87 -48.22 -19.22
N ALA A 56 -15.56 -48.11 -19.27
CA ALA A 56 -14.83 -47.01 -18.65
C ALA A 56 -15.16 -45.72 -19.43
N LYS A 57 -15.83 -44.78 -18.79
CA LYS A 57 -15.95 -43.39 -19.27
C LYS A 57 -14.56 -42.73 -19.16
N LYS A 58 -13.89 -42.52 -20.28
CA LYS A 58 -12.78 -41.56 -20.38
C LYS A 58 -13.36 -40.17 -20.07
N LYS A 59 -12.94 -39.59 -18.96
CA LYS A 59 -13.16 -38.16 -18.71
C LYS A 59 -12.35 -37.37 -19.75
N HIS A 60 -13.02 -36.66 -20.62
CA HIS A 60 -12.41 -35.63 -21.46
C HIS A 60 -12.03 -34.45 -20.53
N LEU A 61 -10.76 -34.20 -20.38
CA LEU A 61 -10.25 -32.91 -19.88
C LEU A 61 -10.57 -31.81 -20.92
N PRO A 62 -10.89 -30.59 -20.47
CA PRO A 62 -11.17 -29.46 -21.37
C PRO A 62 -9.99 -29.20 -22.32
N LYS A 63 -10.30 -28.77 -23.54
CA LYS A 63 -9.30 -28.53 -24.62
C LYS A 63 -8.24 -27.48 -24.22
N ASP A 64 -8.58 -26.55 -23.34
CA ASP A 64 -7.69 -25.46 -22.89
C ASP A 64 -6.53 -25.92 -22.04
N HIS A 65 -6.73 -26.88 -21.13
CA HIS A 65 -5.62 -27.47 -20.34
C HIS A 65 -4.59 -28.25 -21.16
N LYS A 66 -4.99 -28.81 -22.30
CA LYS A 66 -4.05 -29.49 -23.19
C LYS A 66 -3.22 -28.50 -24.03
N LYS A 67 -3.78 -27.36 -24.40
CA LYS A 67 -3.08 -26.28 -25.11
C LYS A 67 -2.02 -25.65 -24.21
N LYS A 68 -2.39 -25.19 -23.01
CA LYS A 68 -1.43 -24.62 -22.02
C LYS A 68 -0.26 -25.56 -21.70
N LYS A 69 -0.51 -26.85 -21.60
CA LYS A 69 0.55 -27.84 -21.30
C LYS A 69 1.49 -28.07 -22.49
N ALA A 70 1.03 -27.99 -23.72
CA ALA A 70 1.87 -28.10 -24.92
C ALA A 70 2.73 -26.85 -25.13
N GLU A 71 2.20 -25.66 -24.83
CA GLU A 71 2.93 -24.40 -24.86
C GLU A 71 4.09 -24.37 -23.85
N VAL A 72 3.86 -24.79 -22.62
CA VAL A 72 4.92 -24.90 -21.59
C VAL A 72 6.03 -25.88 -21.97
N GLU A 73 5.69 -26.98 -22.62
CA GLU A 73 6.72 -27.98 -23.08
C GLU A 73 7.50 -27.42 -24.29
N LYS A 74 6.85 -26.61 -25.15
CA LYS A 74 7.48 -25.93 -26.28
C LYS A 74 8.47 -24.86 -25.82
N GLU A 75 8.10 -24.05 -24.83
CA GLU A 75 8.99 -23.05 -24.22
C GLU A 75 10.24 -23.67 -23.60
N LYS A 76 10.11 -24.82 -22.91
CA LYS A 76 11.24 -25.52 -22.32
C LYS A 76 12.22 -26.02 -23.39
N ILE A 77 11.72 -26.53 -24.51
CA ILE A 77 12.55 -27.00 -25.62
C ILE A 77 13.26 -25.83 -26.30
N LEU A 78 12.56 -24.75 -26.52
CA LEU A 78 13.11 -23.52 -27.08
C LEU A 78 14.20 -22.94 -26.17
N GLY A 79 13.95 -22.88 -24.84
CA GLY A 79 14.92 -22.45 -23.84
C GLY A 79 16.23 -23.27 -23.89
N LEU A 80 16.12 -24.60 -24.08
CA LEU A 80 17.30 -25.44 -24.26
C LEU A 80 18.07 -25.09 -25.53
N LEU A 81 17.38 -24.88 -26.66
CA LEU A 81 18.02 -24.57 -27.95
C LEU A 81 18.76 -23.23 -27.93
N LEU A 82 18.30 -22.31 -27.10
CA LEU A 82 18.84 -20.95 -26.95
C LEU A 82 19.91 -20.82 -25.87
N ASP A 83 20.10 -21.86 -25.03
CA ASP A 83 21.14 -21.88 -23.99
C ASP A 83 22.52 -21.63 -24.61
N PRO A 84 23.34 -20.71 -24.10
CA PRO A 84 24.70 -20.42 -24.60
C PRO A 84 25.62 -21.63 -24.58
N LEU A 85 25.37 -22.59 -23.70
CA LEU A 85 26.14 -23.85 -23.58
C LEU A 85 25.59 -24.98 -24.47
N TYR A 86 24.45 -24.75 -25.15
CA TYR A 86 23.84 -25.76 -25.99
C TYR A 86 24.70 -26.08 -27.20
N ARG A 87 24.92 -27.38 -27.41
CA ARG A 87 25.58 -27.88 -28.64
C ARG A 87 24.55 -28.57 -29.53
N PRO A 88 24.58 -28.35 -30.85
CA PRO A 88 23.62 -28.96 -31.77
C PRO A 88 23.46 -30.49 -31.56
N MET A 89 22.25 -30.91 -31.19
CA MET A 89 21.89 -32.29 -30.84
C MET A 89 20.82 -32.85 -31.77
N LYS A 90 20.76 -34.18 -31.89
CA LYS A 90 19.65 -34.88 -32.55
C LYS A 90 18.46 -34.96 -31.58
N MET A 91 17.23 -35.10 -32.11
CA MET A 91 16.00 -35.26 -31.33
C MET A 91 16.13 -36.31 -30.20
N LYS A 92 16.81 -37.42 -30.46
CA LYS A 92 17.06 -38.50 -29.46
C LYS A 92 17.95 -38.02 -28.32
N GLU A 93 18.93 -37.18 -28.59
CA GLU A 93 19.87 -36.64 -27.61
C GLU A 93 19.16 -35.56 -26.75
N ILE A 94 18.34 -34.74 -27.39
CA ILE A 94 17.47 -33.77 -26.71
C ILE A 94 16.46 -34.48 -25.78
N ALA A 95 15.86 -35.58 -26.25
CA ALA A 95 14.94 -36.39 -25.44
C ALA A 95 15.60 -37.01 -24.19
N ILE A 96 16.89 -37.39 -24.30
CA ILE A 96 17.65 -37.89 -23.16
C ILE A 96 17.99 -36.75 -22.18
N LEU A 97 18.43 -35.63 -22.69
CA LEU A 97 18.81 -34.46 -21.87
C LEU A 97 17.62 -33.90 -21.06
N LEU A 98 16.44 -33.91 -21.68
CA LEU A 98 15.21 -33.43 -21.03
C LEU A 98 14.42 -34.54 -20.32
N ASP A 99 14.99 -35.75 -20.17
CA ASP A 99 14.36 -36.94 -19.55
C ASP A 99 12.96 -37.27 -20.12
N ILE A 100 12.78 -37.09 -21.44
CA ILE A 100 11.50 -37.32 -22.12
C ILE A 100 11.32 -38.81 -22.40
N PRO A 101 10.32 -39.48 -21.81
CA PRO A 101 10.10 -40.93 -21.99
C PRO A 101 9.73 -41.26 -23.44
N LYS A 102 10.04 -42.51 -23.86
CA LYS A 102 9.80 -42.98 -25.23
C LYS A 102 8.37 -42.76 -25.73
N SER A 103 7.37 -42.82 -24.83
CA SER A 103 5.95 -42.61 -25.14
C SER A 103 5.55 -41.14 -25.46
N LYS A 104 6.47 -40.19 -25.22
CA LYS A 104 6.25 -38.77 -25.51
C LYS A 104 7.17 -38.21 -26.60
N ARG A 105 7.95 -39.05 -27.27
CA ARG A 105 8.91 -38.60 -28.28
C ARG A 105 8.24 -38.08 -29.55
N ASP A 106 7.09 -38.61 -29.90
CA ASP A 106 6.29 -38.09 -31.05
C ASP A 106 5.81 -36.65 -30.79
N MET A 107 5.53 -36.33 -29.52
CA MET A 107 5.22 -34.96 -29.09
C MET A 107 6.45 -34.03 -29.18
N LEU A 108 7.63 -34.52 -28.75
CA LEU A 108 8.88 -33.75 -28.87
C LEU A 108 9.21 -33.47 -30.34
N GLU A 109 9.04 -34.46 -31.22
CA GLU A 109 9.27 -34.32 -32.66
C GLU A 109 8.30 -33.26 -33.25
N SER A 110 7.02 -33.34 -32.91
CA SER A 110 6.02 -32.34 -33.33
C SER A 110 6.36 -30.93 -32.88
N ILE A 111 6.85 -30.76 -31.64
CA ILE A 111 7.26 -29.44 -31.11
C ILE A 111 8.51 -28.93 -31.82
N LEU A 112 9.51 -29.78 -32.04
CA LEU A 112 10.73 -29.40 -32.76
C LEU A 112 10.43 -29.02 -34.21
N ASP A 113 9.53 -29.76 -34.88
CA ASP A 113 9.08 -29.46 -36.25
C ASP A 113 8.30 -28.13 -36.30
N GLU A 114 7.51 -27.85 -35.27
CA GLU A 114 6.78 -26.56 -35.11
C GLU A 114 7.77 -25.40 -34.94
N LEU A 115 8.78 -25.54 -34.07
CA LEU A 115 9.84 -24.56 -33.88
C LEU A 115 10.66 -24.30 -35.14
N VAL A 116 10.86 -25.33 -35.97
CA VAL A 116 11.51 -25.18 -37.27
C VAL A 116 10.61 -24.47 -38.27
N ALA A 117 9.32 -24.81 -38.30
CA ALA A 117 8.33 -24.15 -39.16
C ALA A 117 8.13 -22.66 -38.82
N GLU A 118 8.25 -22.29 -37.56
CA GLU A 118 8.20 -20.93 -37.05
C GLU A 118 9.51 -20.14 -37.23
N GLY A 119 10.58 -20.81 -37.70
CA GLY A 119 11.88 -20.18 -37.88
C GLY A 119 12.69 -20.00 -36.59
N SER A 120 12.22 -20.51 -35.46
CA SER A 120 12.91 -20.41 -34.14
C SER A 120 14.05 -21.42 -33.98
N ALA A 121 14.04 -22.47 -34.76
CA ALA A 121 15.09 -23.46 -34.83
C ALA A 121 15.35 -23.89 -36.28
N PHE A 122 16.53 -24.45 -36.54
CA PHE A 122 16.78 -25.10 -37.81
C PHE A 122 17.44 -26.46 -37.64
N VAL A 123 17.22 -27.37 -38.64
CA VAL A 123 17.81 -28.70 -38.68
C VAL A 123 18.98 -28.71 -39.63
N SER A 124 20.16 -29.06 -39.15
CA SER A 124 21.36 -29.21 -39.97
C SER A 124 21.26 -30.46 -40.91
N LYS A 125 22.07 -30.51 -41.99
CA LYS A 125 22.15 -31.66 -42.91
C LYS A 125 22.45 -33.01 -42.20
N ARG A 126 22.91 -32.97 -40.94
CA ARG A 126 23.17 -34.15 -40.09
C ARG A 126 22.02 -34.49 -39.15
N GLY A 127 20.85 -33.84 -39.28
CA GLY A 127 19.67 -34.04 -38.46
C GLY A 127 19.82 -33.54 -37.01
N LYS A 128 20.66 -32.51 -36.80
CA LYS A 128 20.82 -31.87 -35.50
C LYS A 128 20.07 -30.55 -35.47
N TYR A 129 19.32 -30.35 -34.40
CA TYR A 129 18.58 -29.11 -34.13
C TYR A 129 19.53 -28.07 -33.53
N GLN A 130 19.40 -26.82 -33.95
CA GLN A 130 20.12 -25.66 -33.41
C GLN A 130 19.28 -24.40 -33.58
N LYS A 131 19.61 -23.37 -32.76
CA LYS A 131 18.94 -22.08 -32.85
C LYS A 131 19.14 -21.45 -34.22
N THR A 132 18.17 -20.66 -34.64
CA THR A 132 18.33 -19.71 -35.75
C THR A 132 19.05 -18.44 -35.20
N GLU A 133 19.86 -17.76 -36.03
CA GLU A 133 20.57 -16.56 -35.56
C GLU A 133 19.67 -15.38 -35.23
N GLU A 134 18.40 -15.43 -35.66
CA GLU A 134 17.36 -14.42 -35.41
C GLU A 134 16.17 -15.04 -34.65
N TYR A 135 16.31 -15.22 -33.33
CA TYR A 135 15.16 -15.44 -32.47
C TYR A 135 14.62 -14.08 -32.06
N HIS A 136 13.40 -13.75 -32.47
CA HIS A 136 12.66 -12.60 -31.95
C HIS A 136 11.60 -13.09 -30.99
N GLY A 137 11.81 -12.81 -29.69
CA GLY A 137 10.80 -13.00 -28.67
C GLY A 137 9.61 -12.05 -28.86
N GLU A 138 8.53 -12.29 -28.13
CA GLU A 138 7.43 -11.35 -28.06
C GLU A 138 7.93 -10.00 -27.55
N VAL A 139 7.54 -8.92 -28.21
CA VAL A 139 7.90 -7.54 -27.81
C VAL A 139 6.70 -6.94 -27.10
N VAL A 140 6.93 -6.48 -25.87
CA VAL A 140 5.90 -5.86 -25.03
C VAL A 140 6.41 -4.55 -24.47
N THR A 141 5.50 -3.65 -24.10
CA THR A 141 5.83 -2.36 -23.49
C THR A 141 5.48 -2.39 -22.01
N GLY A 142 6.39 -1.88 -21.18
CA GLY A 142 6.18 -1.83 -19.73
C GLY A 142 7.05 -0.79 -19.04
N ILE A 143 6.88 -0.65 -17.73
CA ILE A 143 7.63 0.30 -16.90
C ILE A 143 8.81 -0.41 -16.24
N TYR A 144 10.02 0.15 -16.46
CA TYR A 144 11.25 -0.36 -15.88
C TYR A 144 11.44 0.14 -14.45
N THR A 145 11.60 -0.78 -13.52
CA THR A 145 11.95 -0.50 -12.12
C THR A 145 13.38 -0.98 -11.86
N ALA A 146 14.29 -0.03 -11.64
CA ALA A 146 15.68 -0.35 -11.33
C ALA A 146 15.86 -0.88 -9.90
N ASN A 147 16.92 -1.67 -9.70
CA ASN A 147 17.38 -2.13 -8.40
C ASN A 147 18.79 -1.60 -8.13
N PRO A 148 19.12 -1.17 -6.91
CA PRO A 148 20.46 -0.65 -6.55
C PRO A 148 21.63 -1.58 -6.88
N LYS A 149 21.38 -2.88 -7.06
CA LYS A 149 22.38 -3.89 -7.46
C LYS A 149 22.64 -3.95 -8.97
N GLY A 150 22.06 -3.01 -9.77
CA GLY A 150 22.27 -2.86 -11.20
C GLY A 150 21.36 -3.68 -12.12
N PHE A 151 20.54 -4.58 -11.60
CA PHE A 151 19.47 -5.26 -12.35
C PHE A 151 18.14 -4.50 -12.19
N GLY A 152 17.10 -4.94 -12.88
CA GLY A 152 15.78 -4.35 -12.73
C GLY A 152 14.65 -5.30 -13.11
N PHE A 153 13.46 -4.73 -13.16
CA PHE A 153 12.25 -5.44 -13.53
C PHE A 153 11.38 -4.58 -14.44
N VAL A 154 10.66 -5.21 -15.35
CA VAL A 154 9.67 -4.53 -16.18
C VAL A 154 8.29 -5.06 -15.85
N THR A 155 7.43 -4.16 -15.40
CA THR A 155 6.01 -4.43 -15.17
C THR A 155 5.23 -4.15 -16.44
N VAL A 156 4.53 -5.16 -16.96
CA VAL A 156 3.73 -5.09 -18.19
C VAL A 156 2.26 -5.31 -17.86
N GLU A 157 1.39 -4.45 -18.35
CA GLU A 157 -0.05 -4.59 -18.14
C GLU A 157 -0.57 -5.89 -18.78
N GLY A 158 -1.35 -6.68 -18.01
CA GLY A 158 -1.89 -7.97 -18.46
C GLY A 158 -1.01 -9.18 -18.17
N TYR A 159 0.17 -9.01 -17.57
CA TYR A 159 1.02 -10.09 -17.10
C TYR A 159 1.00 -10.15 -15.57
N GLU A 160 0.92 -11.36 -15.02
CA GLU A 160 0.87 -11.58 -13.56
C GLU A 160 2.22 -11.34 -12.87
N GLU A 161 3.34 -11.56 -13.58
CA GLU A 161 4.71 -11.43 -13.03
C GLU A 161 5.51 -10.40 -13.84
N ASP A 162 6.35 -9.63 -13.14
CA ASP A 162 7.30 -8.73 -13.78
C ASP A 162 8.47 -9.51 -14.41
N PHE A 163 8.95 -9.02 -15.52
CA PHE A 163 10.10 -9.56 -16.22
C PHE A 163 11.40 -9.12 -15.58
N TYR A 164 12.31 -10.05 -15.31
CA TYR A 164 13.64 -9.72 -14.80
C TYR A 164 14.53 -9.18 -15.92
N ILE A 165 15.22 -8.07 -15.66
CA ILE A 165 16.18 -7.46 -16.57
C ILE A 165 17.57 -7.53 -15.93
N SER A 166 18.46 -8.30 -16.53
CA SER A 166 19.85 -8.37 -16.09
C SER A 166 20.59 -7.05 -16.42
N PRO A 167 21.71 -6.73 -15.75
CA PRO A 167 22.48 -5.51 -16.02
C PRO A 167 22.89 -5.37 -17.50
N ASP A 168 23.21 -6.49 -18.17
CA ASP A 168 23.60 -6.49 -19.58
C ASP A 168 22.42 -6.25 -20.54
N ASN A 169 21.20 -6.58 -20.12
CA ASN A 169 19.98 -6.46 -20.92
C ASN A 169 19.22 -5.14 -20.68
N ARG A 170 19.74 -4.24 -19.80
CA ARG A 170 19.08 -2.99 -19.39
C ARG A 170 19.05 -1.93 -20.48
N ASN A 171 19.97 -1.94 -21.42
CA ASN A 171 20.10 -0.96 -22.50
C ASN A 171 20.00 0.52 -22.05
N HIS A 172 20.64 0.87 -20.93
CA HIS A 172 20.64 2.20 -20.32
C HIS A 172 19.30 2.72 -19.79
N ALA A 173 18.27 1.89 -19.72
CA ALA A 173 17.00 2.28 -19.11
C ALA A 173 17.22 2.77 -17.66
N MET A 174 16.62 3.89 -17.32
CA MET A 174 16.61 4.47 -15.98
C MET A 174 15.34 4.07 -15.22
N HIS A 175 15.36 4.25 -13.92
CA HIS A 175 14.18 3.97 -13.08
C HIS A 175 12.94 4.74 -13.59
N LYS A 176 11.80 4.05 -13.68
CA LYS A 176 10.51 4.54 -14.21
C LYS A 176 10.43 4.75 -15.72
N ASP A 177 11.47 4.46 -16.49
CA ASP A 177 11.36 4.55 -17.95
C ASP A 177 10.31 3.60 -18.50
N THR A 178 9.54 4.05 -19.48
CA THR A 178 8.69 3.19 -20.31
C THR A 178 9.56 2.59 -21.41
N VAL A 179 9.59 1.24 -21.44
CA VAL A 179 10.52 0.51 -22.30
C VAL A 179 9.80 -0.53 -23.15
N GLU A 180 10.27 -0.72 -24.36
CA GLU A 180 9.96 -1.92 -25.14
C GLU A 180 10.95 -3.02 -24.80
N VAL A 181 10.44 -4.18 -24.41
CA VAL A 181 11.26 -5.33 -24.04
C VAL A 181 10.93 -6.55 -24.89
N GLU A 182 11.95 -7.29 -25.26
CA GLU A 182 11.84 -8.61 -25.86
C GLU A 182 11.85 -9.66 -24.76
N ILE A 183 10.81 -10.45 -24.67
CA ILE A 183 10.69 -11.53 -23.71
C ILE A 183 11.64 -12.65 -24.12
N LEU A 184 12.59 -12.99 -23.26
CA LEU A 184 13.55 -14.07 -23.49
C LEU A 184 12.91 -15.42 -23.12
N PRO A 185 13.43 -16.55 -23.65
CA PRO A 185 12.92 -17.86 -23.31
C PRO A 185 12.96 -18.15 -21.82
N LYS A 186 11.96 -18.87 -21.32
CA LYS A 186 11.87 -19.21 -19.89
C LYS A 186 13.04 -20.07 -19.45
N PRO A 187 13.77 -19.67 -18.39
CA PRO A 187 14.88 -20.44 -17.87
C PRO A 187 14.46 -21.86 -17.45
N LEU A 188 15.29 -22.86 -17.73
CA LEU A 188 15.00 -24.28 -17.40
C LEU A 188 15.05 -24.58 -15.90
N ASP A 189 15.72 -23.76 -15.14
CA ASP A 189 15.99 -23.93 -13.69
C ASP A 189 14.91 -23.29 -12.77
N GLY A 190 13.76 -22.91 -13.33
CA GLY A 190 12.66 -22.35 -12.56
C GLY A 190 12.86 -20.89 -12.12
N LYS A 191 13.91 -20.22 -12.63
CA LYS A 191 14.12 -18.79 -12.41
C LYS A 191 13.03 -17.96 -13.09
N ARG A 192 12.95 -16.68 -12.70
CA ARG A 192 12.03 -15.73 -13.30
C ARG A 192 12.23 -15.58 -14.79
N GLN A 193 11.14 -15.26 -15.47
CA GLN A 193 11.14 -14.90 -16.88
C GLN A 193 12.03 -13.67 -17.08
N GLU A 194 13.04 -13.79 -17.95
CA GLU A 194 13.91 -12.68 -18.31
C GLU A 194 13.39 -11.95 -19.54
N ALA A 195 13.71 -10.64 -19.63
CA ALA A 195 13.52 -9.88 -20.85
C ALA A 195 14.72 -8.96 -21.10
N LYS A 196 14.79 -8.44 -22.33
CA LYS A 196 15.83 -7.53 -22.78
C LYS A 196 15.21 -6.22 -23.25
N VAL A 197 15.68 -5.10 -22.76
CA VAL A 197 15.24 -3.76 -23.21
C VAL A 197 15.78 -3.52 -24.63
N LEU A 198 14.88 -3.34 -25.57
CA LEU A 198 15.16 -3.00 -26.94
C LEU A 198 15.30 -1.48 -27.11
N SER A 199 14.31 -0.74 -26.62
CA SER A 199 14.26 0.71 -26.72
C SER A 199 13.60 1.32 -25.49
N ILE A 200 13.94 2.60 -25.25
CA ILE A 200 13.27 3.46 -24.27
C ILE A 200 12.27 4.32 -25.06
N THR A 201 10.99 4.18 -24.80
CA THR A 201 9.93 4.93 -25.51
C THR A 201 9.65 6.26 -24.83
N GLU A 202 9.79 6.31 -23.51
CA GLU A 202 9.59 7.52 -22.71
C GLU A 202 10.44 7.45 -21.46
N HIS A 203 11.09 8.56 -21.11
CA HIS A 203 11.81 8.65 -19.86
C HIS A 203 10.87 9.00 -18.72
N GLY A 204 10.92 8.22 -17.64
CA GLY A 204 10.03 8.36 -16.49
C GLY A 204 10.47 9.40 -15.47
N MET A 205 11.66 10.00 -15.63
CA MET A 205 12.21 11.00 -14.72
C MET A 205 12.79 12.16 -15.49
N ASP A 206 12.19 13.34 -15.35
CA ASP A 206 12.69 14.59 -15.94
C ASP A 206 13.73 15.29 -15.06
N TYR A 207 13.80 14.92 -13.79
CA TYR A 207 14.72 15.50 -12.80
C TYR A 207 15.17 14.46 -11.77
N VAL A 208 16.25 14.79 -11.08
CA VAL A 208 16.73 14.05 -9.91
C VAL A 208 16.91 14.99 -8.73
N VAL A 209 16.71 14.47 -7.53
CA VAL A 209 17.05 15.14 -6.28
C VAL A 209 18.25 14.44 -5.68
N GLY A 210 19.22 15.20 -5.20
CA GLY A 210 20.44 14.61 -4.68
C GLY A 210 21.42 15.64 -4.12
N THR A 211 22.59 15.16 -3.74
CA THR A 211 23.65 15.99 -3.17
C THR A 211 24.59 16.47 -4.29
N TYR A 212 24.77 17.78 -4.36
CA TYR A 212 25.74 18.39 -5.32
C TYR A 212 27.15 18.27 -4.78
N GLU A 213 28.04 17.78 -5.63
CA GLU A 213 29.49 17.75 -5.39
C GLU A 213 30.22 18.53 -6.48
N LYS A 214 30.96 19.59 -6.07
CA LYS A 214 31.73 20.46 -6.98
C LYS A 214 33.09 19.88 -7.27
N SER A 215 33.48 19.86 -8.55
CA SER A 215 34.85 19.68 -9.05
C SER A 215 35.39 20.98 -9.56
N LYS A 216 36.62 20.99 -10.13
CA LYS A 216 37.28 22.24 -10.57
C LYS A 216 36.48 23.01 -11.63
N HIS A 217 35.93 22.35 -12.63
CA HIS A 217 35.25 22.96 -13.80
C HIS A 217 33.89 22.35 -14.08
N PHE A 218 33.35 21.54 -13.19
CA PHE A 218 32.06 20.88 -13.32
C PHE A 218 31.63 20.39 -11.95
N GLY A 219 30.45 19.83 -11.87
CA GLY A 219 29.97 19.15 -10.68
C GLY A 219 29.18 17.87 -11.02
N PHE A 220 28.77 17.18 -9.97
CA PHE A 220 27.88 16.05 -10.07
C PHE A 220 26.76 16.22 -9.06
N VAL A 221 25.58 15.72 -9.40
CA VAL A 221 24.51 15.45 -8.43
C VAL A 221 24.47 13.95 -8.20
N ILE A 222 24.74 13.56 -6.96
CA ILE A 222 24.60 12.17 -6.48
C ILE A 222 23.15 12.00 -6.06
N PRO A 223 22.35 11.17 -6.77
CA PRO A 223 20.93 11.01 -6.45
C PRO A 223 20.71 10.43 -5.07
N ASP A 224 19.65 10.90 -4.38
CA ASP A 224 19.23 10.37 -3.07
C ASP A 224 18.45 9.06 -3.20
N ASP A 225 17.85 8.79 -4.37
CA ASP A 225 17.18 7.53 -4.65
C ASP A 225 18.21 6.49 -5.10
N PRO A 226 18.47 5.44 -4.31
CA PRO A 226 19.46 4.40 -4.66
C PRO A 226 19.09 3.59 -5.91
N LYS A 227 17.86 3.74 -6.43
CA LYS A 227 17.45 3.15 -7.72
C LYS A 227 18.01 3.92 -8.91
N VAL A 228 18.46 5.13 -8.70
CA VAL A 228 19.15 5.95 -9.72
C VAL A 228 20.67 5.74 -9.52
N ASP A 229 21.22 4.77 -10.21
CA ASP A 229 22.60 4.28 -10.03
C ASP A 229 23.68 5.10 -10.75
N MET A 230 23.32 6.24 -11.32
CA MET A 230 24.24 7.12 -12.06
C MET A 230 24.16 8.55 -11.56
N ASP A 231 25.33 9.13 -11.22
CA ASP A 231 25.43 10.55 -10.93
C ASP A 231 25.10 11.36 -12.18
N VAL A 232 24.44 12.50 -11.98
CA VAL A 232 24.14 13.44 -13.06
C VAL A 232 25.26 14.47 -13.17
N PHE A 233 25.88 14.55 -14.35
CA PHE A 233 26.93 15.52 -14.65
C PHE A 233 26.33 16.92 -14.79
N ILE A 234 26.91 17.91 -14.10
CA ILE A 234 26.49 19.32 -14.14
C ILE A 234 27.67 20.15 -14.78
N PRO A 235 27.45 20.69 -15.99
CA PRO A 235 28.43 21.56 -16.63
C PRO A 235 28.69 22.84 -15.85
N GLU A 236 29.86 23.44 -16.06
CA GLU A 236 30.22 24.74 -15.49
C GLU A 236 29.19 25.83 -15.86
N GLY A 237 28.76 26.61 -14.86
CA GLY A 237 27.73 27.65 -15.01
C GLY A 237 26.30 27.15 -15.02
N LYS A 238 26.05 25.83 -14.79
CA LYS A 238 24.73 25.21 -14.68
C LYS A 238 24.39 24.73 -13.27
N GLU A 239 25.22 25.10 -12.30
CA GLU A 239 25.10 24.71 -10.89
C GLU A 239 24.22 25.65 -10.04
N LEU A 240 23.65 26.72 -10.59
CA LEU A 240 22.83 27.71 -9.87
C LEU A 240 23.45 28.20 -8.55
N HIS A 241 24.82 28.41 -8.54
CA HIS A 241 25.60 28.73 -7.34
C HIS A 241 25.62 27.66 -6.24
N ALA A 242 25.22 26.41 -6.52
CA ALA A 242 25.35 25.33 -5.57
C ALA A 242 26.80 25.09 -5.16
N VAL A 243 27.02 24.78 -3.89
CA VAL A 243 28.32 24.36 -3.34
C VAL A 243 28.22 22.90 -2.88
N THR A 244 29.38 22.26 -2.73
CA THR A 244 29.44 20.87 -2.23
C THR A 244 28.65 20.70 -0.93
N GLY A 245 27.81 19.71 -0.87
CA GLY A 245 26.92 19.42 0.26
C GLY A 245 25.52 20.02 0.13
N HIS A 246 25.25 20.86 -0.88
CA HIS A 246 23.87 21.30 -1.13
C HIS A 246 23.02 20.14 -1.65
N LYS A 247 21.82 19.97 -1.07
CA LYS A 247 20.72 19.19 -1.65
C LYS A 247 20.07 20.03 -2.75
N VAL A 248 19.96 19.46 -3.94
CA VAL A 248 19.50 20.18 -5.13
C VAL A 248 18.49 19.36 -5.94
N VAL A 249 17.66 20.06 -6.69
CA VAL A 249 16.88 19.48 -7.78
C VAL A 249 17.60 19.79 -9.09
N ALA A 250 17.93 18.76 -9.85
CA ALA A 250 18.57 18.90 -11.16
C ALA A 250 17.69 18.29 -12.27
N THR A 251 17.32 19.11 -13.25
CA THR A 251 16.61 18.65 -14.44
C THR A 251 17.58 17.95 -15.38
N ILE A 252 17.20 16.78 -15.87
CA ILE A 252 17.99 16.01 -16.83
C ILE A 252 17.81 16.62 -18.21
N THR A 253 18.89 17.05 -18.84
CA THR A 253 18.88 17.63 -20.19
C THR A 253 19.36 16.64 -21.24
N ASN A 254 20.11 15.62 -20.83
CA ASN A 254 20.57 14.52 -21.68
C ASN A 254 20.68 13.26 -20.82
N TYR A 255 20.01 12.20 -21.22
CA TYR A 255 19.97 10.93 -20.46
C TYR A 255 21.24 10.07 -20.64
N GLY A 256 22.22 10.57 -21.38
CA GLY A 256 23.46 9.86 -21.59
C GLY A 256 23.35 8.75 -22.65
N GLY A 257 24.02 7.64 -22.41
CA GLY A 257 24.05 6.50 -23.33
C GLY A 257 25.27 5.64 -23.06
N LYS A 258 25.65 4.79 -24.00
CA LYS A 258 26.78 3.84 -23.83
C LYS A 258 28.06 4.52 -23.38
N GLY A 259 28.41 4.41 -22.10
CA GLY A 259 29.62 4.99 -21.51
C GLY A 259 29.56 6.49 -21.18
N LYS A 260 28.39 7.13 -21.26
CA LYS A 260 28.18 8.53 -20.88
C LYS A 260 27.19 8.64 -19.74
N LYS A 261 27.54 9.39 -18.69
CA LYS A 261 26.65 9.75 -17.60
C LYS A 261 25.52 10.68 -18.10
N PRO A 262 24.35 10.71 -17.45
CA PRO A 262 23.35 11.73 -17.68
C PRO A 262 23.92 13.13 -17.42
N GLU A 263 23.41 14.12 -18.15
CA GLU A 263 23.78 15.54 -17.98
C GLU A 263 22.54 16.33 -17.57
N GLY A 264 22.71 17.27 -16.66
CA GLY A 264 21.62 18.08 -16.13
C GLY A 264 21.99 19.49 -15.76
N ILE A 265 20.96 20.22 -15.28
CA ILE A 265 21.07 21.60 -14.82
C ILE A 265 20.42 21.68 -13.45
N VAL A 266 21.10 22.28 -12.46
CA VAL A 266 20.49 22.56 -11.15
C VAL A 266 19.42 23.64 -11.32
N VAL A 267 18.21 23.37 -10.95
CA VAL A 267 17.06 24.29 -11.05
C VAL A 267 16.59 24.82 -9.71
N GLU A 268 16.89 24.10 -8.62
CA GLU A 268 16.50 24.49 -7.27
C GLU A 268 17.57 24.02 -6.27
N ILE A 269 17.89 24.87 -5.27
CA ILE A 269 18.72 24.53 -4.12
C ILE A 269 17.79 24.41 -2.92
N LEU A 270 17.74 23.22 -2.29
CA LEU A 270 16.85 22.93 -1.15
C LEU A 270 17.46 23.41 0.17
N GLY A 271 18.78 23.52 0.26
CA GLY A 271 19.56 23.88 1.43
C GLY A 271 20.84 23.04 1.50
N HIS A 272 21.68 23.27 2.50
CA HIS A 272 22.79 22.36 2.79
C HIS A 272 22.25 21.10 3.48
N ARG A 273 22.87 19.95 3.26
CA ARG A 273 22.44 18.67 3.86
C ARG A 273 22.38 18.68 5.39
N ASP A 274 23.14 19.60 6.01
CA ASP A 274 23.17 19.77 7.48
C ASP A 274 22.16 20.84 7.96
N ASP A 275 21.44 21.51 7.06
CA ASP A 275 20.41 22.47 7.42
C ASP A 275 19.14 21.76 7.90
N PRO A 276 18.46 22.29 8.95
CA PRO A 276 17.25 21.67 9.51
C PRO A 276 16.15 21.41 8.47
N GLY A 277 15.67 20.17 8.39
CA GLY A 277 14.55 19.79 7.52
C GLY A 277 14.85 19.71 6.03
N THR A 278 16.11 19.94 5.59
CA THR A 278 16.53 19.78 4.19
C THR A 278 16.46 18.31 3.76
N ASP A 279 16.78 17.40 4.65
CA ASP A 279 16.68 15.96 4.47
C ASP A 279 15.23 15.52 4.18
N ILE A 280 14.28 16.05 4.95
CA ILE A 280 12.83 15.79 4.73
C ILE A 280 12.38 16.42 3.42
N LEU A 281 12.77 17.67 3.16
CA LEU A 281 12.40 18.36 1.92
C LEU A 281 12.94 17.65 0.68
N SER A 282 14.13 17.04 0.78
CA SER A 282 14.73 16.24 -0.29
C SER A 282 13.83 15.03 -0.65
N ILE A 283 13.33 14.31 0.36
CA ILE A 283 12.40 13.19 0.14
C ILE A 283 11.11 13.66 -0.53
N VAL A 284 10.52 14.74 -0.04
CA VAL A 284 9.28 15.33 -0.57
C VAL A 284 9.43 15.69 -2.06
N LYS A 285 10.54 16.38 -2.40
CA LYS A 285 10.84 16.78 -3.78
C LYS A 285 11.14 15.58 -4.67
N ALA A 286 11.86 14.57 -4.17
CA ALA A 286 12.16 13.34 -4.94
C ALA A 286 10.89 12.57 -5.30
N MET A 287 9.84 12.65 -4.46
CA MET A 287 8.53 12.05 -4.71
C MET A 287 7.58 12.94 -5.55
N GLY A 288 8.04 14.11 -5.98
CA GLY A 288 7.24 15.02 -6.79
C GLY A 288 6.05 15.64 -6.07
N ILE A 289 6.14 15.77 -4.74
CA ILE A 289 5.09 16.42 -3.94
C ILE A 289 5.29 17.93 -4.01
N PRO A 290 4.27 18.71 -4.48
CA PRO A 290 4.37 20.16 -4.57
C PRO A 290 4.43 20.79 -3.18
N THR A 291 5.45 21.59 -2.88
CA THR A 291 5.62 22.29 -1.59
C THR A 291 4.96 23.65 -1.57
N ASP A 292 5.00 24.36 -2.71
CA ASP A 292 4.52 25.73 -2.84
C ASP A 292 3.24 25.78 -3.67
N PHE A 293 2.45 26.81 -3.44
CA PHE A 293 1.27 27.11 -4.25
C PHE A 293 1.61 28.17 -5.30
N PRO A 294 1.15 28.02 -6.56
CA PRO A 294 1.23 29.07 -7.56
C PRO A 294 0.54 30.36 -7.10
N GLU A 295 1.06 31.52 -7.54
CA GLU A 295 0.54 32.84 -7.20
C GLU A 295 -0.96 33.01 -7.54
N GLU A 296 -1.39 32.45 -8.68
CA GLU A 296 -2.80 32.43 -9.10
C GLU A 296 -3.68 31.71 -8.09
N VAL A 297 -3.22 30.57 -7.56
CA VAL A 297 -3.92 29.77 -6.56
C VAL A 297 -4.02 30.51 -5.23
N LEU A 298 -2.93 31.14 -4.79
CA LEU A 298 -2.91 31.97 -3.57
C LEU A 298 -3.85 33.18 -3.69
N SER A 299 -3.85 33.85 -4.86
CA SER A 299 -4.72 34.97 -5.13
C SER A 299 -6.21 34.56 -5.10
N GLU A 300 -6.55 33.45 -5.74
CA GLU A 300 -7.92 32.92 -5.74
C GLU A 300 -8.34 32.49 -4.33
N ALA A 301 -7.46 31.84 -3.56
CA ALA A 301 -7.73 31.46 -2.18
C ALA A 301 -8.04 32.68 -1.28
N ASN A 302 -7.24 33.73 -1.40
CA ASN A 302 -7.46 34.97 -0.62
C ASN A 302 -8.76 35.70 -1.02
N GLN A 303 -9.15 35.63 -2.30
CA GLN A 303 -10.42 36.20 -2.78
C GLN A 303 -11.63 35.37 -2.29
N ALA A 304 -11.49 34.05 -2.25
CA ALA A 304 -12.53 33.12 -1.78
C ALA A 304 -12.68 33.14 -0.26
N ALA A 305 -11.60 33.42 0.48
CA ALA A 305 -11.59 33.44 1.95
C ALA A 305 -12.30 34.68 2.53
N VAL A 306 -13.60 34.79 2.27
CA VAL A 306 -14.45 35.85 2.80
C VAL A 306 -15.38 35.32 3.90
N PRO A 307 -15.70 36.11 4.93
CA PRO A 307 -16.67 35.73 5.96
C PRO A 307 -18.00 35.29 5.37
N VAL A 308 -18.70 34.41 6.09
CA VAL A 308 -20.02 33.93 5.68
C VAL A 308 -20.99 35.13 5.55
N THR A 309 -21.66 35.24 4.41
CA THR A 309 -22.58 36.32 4.09
C THR A 309 -24.02 35.82 4.08
N ASP A 310 -25.01 36.74 4.26
CA ASP A 310 -26.43 36.37 4.19
C ASP A 310 -26.82 35.66 2.88
N SER A 311 -26.13 35.98 1.78
CA SER A 311 -26.37 35.33 0.50
C SER A 311 -25.91 33.89 0.48
N MET A 312 -24.82 33.55 1.21
CA MET A 312 -24.29 32.17 1.33
C MET A 312 -25.15 31.35 2.31
N MET A 313 -25.80 32.01 3.27
CA MET A 313 -26.69 31.36 4.23
C MET A 313 -28.03 30.95 3.65
N LYS A 314 -28.47 31.64 2.59
CA LYS A 314 -29.81 31.46 2.03
C LYS A 314 -30.05 30.04 1.51
N GLY A 315 -31.06 29.37 2.06
CA GLY A 315 -31.47 28.01 1.68
C GLY A 315 -30.74 26.91 2.41
N ARG A 316 -29.83 27.24 3.32
CA ARG A 316 -29.16 26.32 4.21
C ARG A 316 -29.97 26.10 5.50
N MET A 317 -29.80 24.92 6.09
CA MET A 317 -30.32 24.61 7.41
C MET A 317 -29.53 25.39 8.47
N ASP A 318 -30.20 26.19 9.28
CA ASP A 318 -29.54 26.92 10.37
C ASP A 318 -29.44 26.02 11.61
N LEU A 319 -28.22 25.68 11.99
CA LEU A 319 -27.89 24.81 13.12
C LEU A 319 -27.04 25.54 14.17
N ARG A 320 -26.93 26.87 14.12
CA ARG A 320 -26.06 27.67 14.99
C ARG A 320 -26.46 27.63 16.47
N ASP A 321 -27.73 27.37 16.74
CA ASP A 321 -28.25 27.23 18.11
C ASP A 321 -28.09 25.80 18.69
N GLN A 322 -27.55 24.86 17.91
CA GLN A 322 -27.34 23.48 18.33
C GLN A 322 -25.97 23.35 18.97
N LEU A 323 -25.89 22.75 20.18
CA LEU A 323 -24.64 22.49 20.86
C LEU A 323 -23.73 21.55 20.00
N MET A 324 -22.57 22.06 19.63
CA MET A 324 -21.62 21.37 18.74
C MET A 324 -20.20 21.44 19.27
N VAL A 325 -19.43 20.40 19.00
CA VAL A 325 -18.01 20.34 19.35
C VAL A 325 -17.18 19.84 18.17
N THR A 326 -15.95 20.34 18.05
CA THR A 326 -14.88 19.66 17.30
C THR A 326 -14.00 18.91 18.30
N ILE A 327 -13.51 17.72 17.94
CA ILE A 327 -12.63 16.89 18.78
C ILE A 327 -11.45 16.42 17.94
N ASP A 328 -10.28 17.02 18.19
CA ASP A 328 -9.09 16.84 17.38
C ASP A 328 -7.82 16.72 18.23
N GLY A 329 -6.67 16.59 17.60
CA GLY A 329 -5.37 16.71 18.28
C GLY A 329 -5.09 18.17 18.69
N ASP A 330 -4.22 18.33 19.70
CA ASP A 330 -3.90 19.65 20.27
C ASP A 330 -3.37 20.65 19.23
N ASP A 331 -2.60 20.17 18.25
CA ASP A 331 -1.93 20.96 17.21
C ASP A 331 -2.77 21.15 15.93
N SER A 332 -3.97 20.57 15.84
CA SER A 332 -4.82 20.62 14.64
C SER A 332 -5.29 22.03 14.34
N LYS A 333 -5.26 22.40 13.06
CA LYS A 333 -5.70 23.73 12.56
C LYS A 333 -6.71 23.64 11.42
N ASP A 334 -6.80 22.50 10.79
CA ASP A 334 -7.66 22.16 9.66
C ASP A 334 -8.80 21.26 10.16
N LEU A 335 -9.74 21.87 10.90
CA LEU A 335 -10.86 21.18 11.53
C LEU A 335 -11.92 20.90 10.47
N ASP A 336 -11.92 19.67 9.95
CA ASP A 336 -12.83 19.21 8.89
C ASP A 336 -14.25 18.94 9.43
N ASP A 337 -14.37 18.44 10.67
CA ASP A 337 -15.59 17.88 11.22
C ASP A 337 -15.96 18.44 12.59
N ALA A 338 -17.27 18.56 12.82
CA ALA A 338 -17.89 18.82 14.11
C ALA A 338 -19.02 17.84 14.34
N VAL A 339 -19.31 17.56 15.58
CA VAL A 339 -20.34 16.61 15.99
C VAL A 339 -21.33 17.25 16.99
N SER A 340 -22.59 16.85 16.87
CA SER A 340 -23.64 17.19 17.81
C SER A 340 -24.46 15.94 18.14
N LEU A 341 -25.00 15.87 19.36
CA LEU A 341 -25.83 14.75 19.78
C LEU A 341 -26.99 15.24 20.64
N THR A 342 -28.19 14.79 20.29
CA THR A 342 -29.41 14.94 21.11
C THR A 342 -30.16 13.63 21.18
N LYS A 343 -31.13 13.50 22.11
CA LYS A 343 -32.00 12.35 22.22
C LYS A 343 -33.42 12.68 21.80
N ASP A 344 -34.05 11.75 21.08
CA ASP A 344 -35.47 11.73 20.79
C ASP A 344 -36.09 10.40 21.26
N GLY A 345 -36.68 10.41 22.45
CA GLY A 345 -37.12 9.18 23.13
C GLY A 345 -35.96 8.24 23.45
N GLU A 346 -35.98 7.04 22.89
CA GLU A 346 -34.89 6.05 23.04
C GLU A 346 -33.81 6.17 21.96
N ASN A 347 -34.07 6.96 20.91
CA ASN A 347 -33.15 7.15 19.80
C ASN A 347 -32.18 8.31 20.04
N TYR A 348 -31.06 8.27 19.32
CA TYR A 348 -30.06 9.33 19.25
C TYR A 348 -30.19 10.07 17.93
N ILE A 349 -30.13 11.39 17.98
CA ILE A 349 -30.01 12.24 16.80
C ILE A 349 -28.55 12.70 16.75
N LEU A 350 -27.76 12.02 15.94
CA LEU A 350 -26.34 12.30 15.74
C LEU A 350 -26.16 13.22 14.52
N GLY A 351 -25.61 14.40 14.71
CA GLY A 351 -25.18 15.27 13.64
C GLY A 351 -23.68 15.15 13.40
N VAL A 352 -23.31 14.90 12.15
CA VAL A 352 -21.93 15.00 11.65
C VAL A 352 -21.88 16.12 10.64
N HIS A 353 -21.14 17.18 10.96
CA HIS A 353 -21.11 18.43 10.21
C HIS A 353 -19.73 18.64 9.64
N ILE A 354 -19.62 18.61 8.30
CA ILE A 354 -18.34 18.63 7.58
C ILE A 354 -18.18 19.97 6.88
N ALA A 355 -17.01 20.57 6.99
CA ALA A 355 -16.65 21.81 6.33
C ALA A 355 -17.06 21.84 4.85
N ASP A 356 -17.86 22.81 4.42
CA ASP A 356 -18.31 22.94 3.03
C ASP A 356 -17.24 23.59 2.15
N VAL A 357 -16.12 22.90 1.96
CA VAL A 357 -15.00 23.35 1.10
C VAL A 357 -15.46 23.61 -0.33
N SER A 358 -16.47 22.87 -0.80
CA SER A 358 -17.01 22.99 -2.16
C SER A 358 -17.69 24.34 -2.44
N GLU A 359 -18.03 25.12 -1.39
CA GLU A 359 -18.52 26.49 -1.58
C GLU A 359 -17.40 27.44 -2.00
N TYR A 360 -16.18 27.21 -1.54
CA TYR A 360 -15.00 28.04 -1.79
C TYR A 360 -14.19 27.55 -2.99
N VAL A 361 -14.02 26.24 -3.16
CA VAL A 361 -13.24 25.63 -4.24
C VAL A 361 -14.16 25.17 -5.38
N LYS A 362 -14.32 26.03 -6.37
CA LYS A 362 -15.23 25.75 -7.50
C LYS A 362 -14.58 24.83 -8.54
N GLU A 363 -15.39 23.97 -9.13
CA GLU A 363 -14.92 23.04 -10.16
C GLU A 363 -14.20 23.77 -11.31
N ASN A 364 -13.04 23.24 -11.73
CA ASN A 364 -12.16 23.77 -12.79
C ASN A 364 -11.48 25.13 -12.48
N SER A 365 -11.59 25.68 -11.27
CA SER A 365 -10.85 26.85 -10.85
C SER A 365 -9.35 26.56 -10.71
N ALA A 366 -8.51 27.56 -10.48
CA ALA A 366 -7.08 27.34 -10.22
C ALA A 366 -6.89 26.56 -8.89
N LEU A 367 -7.68 26.87 -7.87
CA LEU A 367 -7.73 26.12 -6.61
C LEU A 367 -8.07 24.65 -6.82
N ASP A 368 -9.10 24.37 -7.62
CA ASP A 368 -9.54 22.99 -7.89
C ASP A 368 -8.47 22.16 -8.62
N LYS A 369 -7.86 22.76 -9.64
CA LYS A 369 -6.79 22.09 -10.40
C LYS A 369 -5.60 21.76 -9.52
N GLU A 370 -5.19 22.68 -8.64
CA GLU A 370 -4.09 22.46 -7.72
C GLU A 370 -4.45 21.45 -6.64
N ALA A 371 -5.68 21.51 -6.07
CA ALA A 371 -6.17 20.53 -5.10
C ALA A 371 -6.19 19.12 -5.70
N ARG A 372 -6.67 18.95 -6.94
CA ARG A 372 -6.66 17.67 -7.66
C ARG A 372 -5.24 17.17 -7.91
N LYS A 373 -4.31 18.04 -8.32
CA LYS A 373 -2.89 17.72 -8.54
C LYS A 373 -2.20 17.24 -7.26
N ARG A 374 -2.57 17.78 -6.10
CA ARG A 374 -2.07 17.36 -4.78
C ARG A 374 -2.76 16.07 -4.32
N GLY A 375 -4.07 15.96 -4.53
CA GLY A 375 -4.92 14.81 -4.19
C GLY A 375 -5.23 14.68 -2.71
N THR A 376 -4.24 14.93 -1.86
CA THR A 376 -4.35 14.88 -0.40
C THR A 376 -3.32 15.80 0.26
N SER A 377 -3.56 16.18 1.52
CA SER A 377 -2.53 16.77 2.40
C SER A 377 -1.53 15.70 2.83
N VAL A 378 -0.28 16.08 3.07
CA VAL A 378 0.81 15.18 3.50
C VAL A 378 1.28 15.60 4.88
N TYR A 379 1.25 14.65 5.85
CA TYR A 379 1.57 14.90 7.25
C TYR A 379 2.94 14.34 7.61
N LEU A 380 3.95 15.19 7.64
CA LEU A 380 5.32 14.83 7.97
C LEU A 380 5.63 15.10 9.45
N VAL A 381 6.75 14.59 9.92
CA VAL A 381 7.13 14.70 11.34
C VAL A 381 7.34 16.15 11.80
N ASP A 382 7.73 17.07 10.89
CA ASP A 382 8.06 18.46 11.16
C ASP A 382 7.06 19.46 10.57
N ARG A 383 6.27 19.06 9.59
CA ARG A 383 5.36 19.96 8.85
C ARG A 383 4.20 19.23 8.18
N VAL A 384 3.16 20.01 7.85
CA VAL A 384 2.07 19.58 6.98
C VAL A 384 2.21 20.31 5.64
N ILE A 385 2.15 19.55 4.54
CA ILE A 385 2.01 20.07 3.19
C ILE A 385 0.54 19.99 2.83
N PRO A 386 -0.22 21.10 2.88
CA PRO A 386 -1.67 21.06 2.76
C PRO A 386 -2.12 20.91 1.30
N MET A 387 -3.28 20.27 1.10
CA MET A 387 -3.96 20.19 -0.20
C MET A 387 -4.45 21.58 -0.66
N LEU A 388 -4.90 22.40 0.27
CA LEU A 388 -5.42 23.75 0.02
C LEU A 388 -4.57 24.82 0.72
N PRO A 389 -4.49 26.06 0.17
CA PRO A 389 -3.83 27.17 0.85
C PRO A 389 -4.37 27.42 2.26
N ARG A 390 -3.49 27.80 3.19
CA ARG A 390 -3.85 27.97 4.61
C ARG A 390 -4.96 28.99 4.88
N ALA A 391 -5.17 29.98 4.00
CA ALA A 391 -6.29 30.90 4.09
C ALA A 391 -7.65 30.16 4.05
N LEU A 392 -7.72 29.03 3.37
CA LEU A 392 -8.88 28.16 3.33
C LEU A 392 -8.76 27.02 4.35
N SER A 393 -7.69 26.23 4.31
CA SER A 393 -7.59 25.01 5.13
C SER A 393 -7.60 25.28 6.64
N ASN A 394 -6.93 26.32 7.10
CA ASN A 394 -6.85 26.69 8.52
C ASN A 394 -7.78 27.85 8.88
N GLY A 395 -8.25 28.59 7.85
CA GLY A 395 -9.08 29.78 8.00
C GLY A 395 -10.54 29.50 7.71
N MET A 396 -10.99 29.85 6.49
CA MET A 396 -12.41 29.96 6.17
C MET A 396 -13.14 28.61 6.13
N CYS A 397 -12.45 27.52 5.73
CA CYS A 397 -13.05 26.19 5.72
C CYS A 397 -13.00 25.50 7.09
N SER A 398 -11.96 25.76 7.90
CA SER A 398 -11.83 25.14 9.24
C SER A 398 -13.00 25.52 10.15
N LEU A 399 -13.60 24.54 10.80
CA LEU A 399 -14.72 24.71 11.73
C LEU A 399 -14.24 25.29 13.07
N ASN A 400 -13.78 26.53 13.01
CA ASN A 400 -13.23 27.25 14.17
C ASN A 400 -14.32 27.61 15.19
N HIS A 401 -13.92 27.60 16.47
CA HIS A 401 -14.75 27.93 17.59
C HIS A 401 -15.32 29.38 17.53
N ASN A 402 -16.60 29.54 17.86
CA ASN A 402 -17.33 30.83 17.89
C ASN A 402 -17.36 31.57 16.54
N GLU A 403 -17.27 30.88 15.42
CA GLU A 403 -17.35 31.47 14.10
C GLU A 403 -18.42 30.78 13.26
N ASP A 404 -19.26 31.58 12.56
CA ASP A 404 -20.22 31.01 11.62
C ASP A 404 -19.49 30.35 10.46
N ARG A 405 -19.81 29.07 10.19
CA ARG A 405 -19.20 28.26 9.14
C ARG A 405 -20.25 27.57 8.28
N LEU A 406 -19.92 27.43 7.02
CA LEU A 406 -20.71 26.62 6.09
C LEU A 406 -20.32 25.15 6.22
N ALA A 407 -21.32 24.30 6.33
CA ALA A 407 -21.13 22.88 6.45
C ALA A 407 -22.03 22.07 5.51
N MET A 408 -21.63 20.84 5.27
CA MET A 408 -22.45 19.77 4.72
C MET A 408 -22.73 18.82 5.87
N SER A 409 -23.99 18.72 6.29
CA SER A 409 -24.38 17.95 7.47
C SER A 409 -25.05 16.64 7.10
N CYS A 410 -24.65 15.57 7.76
CA CYS A 410 -25.35 14.28 7.80
C CYS A 410 -25.93 14.10 9.20
N ILE A 411 -27.25 14.24 9.33
CA ILE A 411 -27.96 14.11 10.61
C ILE A 411 -28.67 12.76 10.60
N MET A 412 -28.29 11.88 11.52
CA MET A 412 -28.71 10.48 11.56
C MET A 412 -29.53 10.21 12.82
N THR A 413 -30.67 9.54 12.65
CA THR A 413 -31.44 8.95 13.77
C THR A 413 -30.94 7.54 14.00
N VAL A 414 -30.28 7.31 15.14
CA VAL A 414 -29.68 6.03 15.51
C VAL A 414 -30.50 5.39 16.63
N ASN A 415 -30.90 4.13 16.44
CA ASN A 415 -31.65 3.39 17.46
C ASN A 415 -30.72 2.83 18.56
N PRO A 416 -31.28 2.30 19.68
CA PRO A 416 -30.48 1.70 20.77
C PRO A 416 -29.66 0.47 20.38
N LYS A 417 -29.79 -0.04 19.16
CA LYS A 417 -28.95 -1.13 18.63
C LYS A 417 -27.76 -0.64 17.81
N GLY A 418 -27.59 0.69 17.69
CA GLY A 418 -26.54 1.29 16.85
C GLY A 418 -26.84 1.30 15.34
N GLU A 419 -28.12 1.16 14.94
CA GLU A 419 -28.54 1.16 13.54
C GLU A 419 -29.11 2.52 13.15
N VAL A 420 -28.69 3.06 12.01
CA VAL A 420 -29.30 4.26 11.42
C VAL A 420 -30.66 3.88 10.85
N ILE A 421 -31.72 4.49 11.38
CA ILE A 421 -33.12 4.23 10.98
C ILE A 421 -33.70 5.34 10.09
N ASP A 422 -33.12 6.53 10.14
CA ASP A 422 -33.47 7.67 9.29
C ASP A 422 -32.30 8.64 9.22
N HIS A 423 -32.21 9.45 8.17
CA HIS A 423 -31.18 10.46 8.06
C HIS A 423 -31.60 11.64 7.15
N VAL A 424 -30.92 12.76 7.35
CA VAL A 424 -31.06 13.96 6.52
C VAL A 424 -29.67 14.44 6.13
N ILE A 425 -29.44 14.60 4.82
CA ILE A 425 -28.25 15.25 4.29
C ILE A 425 -28.64 16.66 3.83
N ALA A 426 -27.94 17.68 4.33
CA ALA A 426 -28.28 19.06 4.04
C ALA A 426 -27.05 19.97 4.02
N GLU A 427 -27.12 21.01 3.20
CA GLU A 427 -26.25 22.19 3.35
C GLU A 427 -26.68 22.94 4.61
N SER A 428 -25.75 23.28 5.49
CA SER A 428 -26.05 23.91 6.78
C SER A 428 -25.14 25.10 7.10
N ILE A 429 -25.49 25.80 8.15
CA ILE A 429 -24.68 26.81 8.82
C ILE A 429 -24.51 26.33 10.24
N VAL A 430 -23.28 26.30 10.72
CA VAL A 430 -22.92 25.86 12.05
C VAL A 430 -22.11 26.93 12.78
N ASN A 431 -22.15 26.89 14.10
CA ASN A 431 -21.27 27.65 14.98
C ASN A 431 -20.80 26.73 16.10
N ILE A 432 -19.49 26.59 16.26
CA ILE A 432 -18.91 25.59 17.16
C ILE A 432 -18.79 26.17 18.56
N ASP A 433 -19.44 25.56 19.55
CA ASP A 433 -19.43 26.01 20.94
C ASP A 433 -18.13 25.68 21.68
N TYR A 434 -17.53 24.51 21.38
CA TYR A 434 -16.30 24.09 22.03
C TYR A 434 -15.36 23.41 21.05
N ARG A 435 -14.11 23.88 21.02
CA ARG A 435 -13.00 23.16 20.42
C ARG A 435 -12.39 22.25 21.48
N MET A 436 -12.67 20.95 21.41
CA MET A 436 -12.15 19.94 22.31
C MET A 436 -10.92 19.26 21.73
N THR A 437 -10.10 18.69 22.62
CA THR A 437 -8.99 17.83 22.21
C THR A 437 -9.28 16.40 22.65
N TYR A 438 -8.67 15.40 21.98
CA TYR A 438 -8.75 14.00 22.42
C TYR A 438 -8.32 13.84 23.88
N HIS A 439 -7.33 14.61 24.32
CA HIS A 439 -6.86 14.61 25.71
C HIS A 439 -7.96 15.08 26.67
N ASN A 440 -8.61 16.20 26.38
CA ASN A 440 -9.67 16.75 27.24
C ASN A 440 -10.88 15.82 27.27
N VAL A 441 -11.29 15.28 26.11
CA VAL A 441 -12.43 14.36 26.04
C VAL A 441 -12.12 13.07 26.80
N LYS A 442 -10.91 12.49 26.66
CA LYS A 442 -10.47 11.35 27.49
C LYS A 442 -10.58 11.66 28.97
N GLY A 443 -10.04 12.82 29.41
CA GLY A 443 -10.12 13.25 30.82
C GLY A 443 -11.56 13.34 31.32
N ILE A 444 -12.48 13.85 30.50
CA ILE A 444 -13.89 14.01 30.86
C ILE A 444 -14.62 12.67 30.94
N VAL A 445 -14.55 11.84 29.90
CA VAL A 445 -15.45 10.67 29.75
C VAL A 445 -14.83 9.34 30.19
N ILE A 446 -13.50 9.22 30.25
CA ILE A 446 -12.80 8.00 30.66
C ILE A 446 -12.21 8.15 32.07
N ASP A 447 -11.38 9.18 32.26
CA ASP A 447 -10.67 9.40 33.51
C ASP A 447 -11.54 10.07 34.57
N HIS A 448 -12.70 10.61 34.19
CA HIS A 448 -13.68 11.32 35.02
C HIS A 448 -13.05 12.44 35.86
N ASP A 449 -12.13 13.20 35.24
CA ASP A 449 -11.46 14.35 35.88
C ASP A 449 -12.52 15.41 36.29
N GLU A 450 -12.67 15.63 37.59
CA GLU A 450 -13.68 16.54 38.14
C GLU A 450 -13.44 18.00 37.70
N ALA A 451 -12.19 18.42 37.53
CA ALA A 451 -11.84 19.77 37.12
C ALA A 451 -12.23 20.01 35.65
N LEU A 452 -11.91 19.08 34.76
CA LEU A 452 -12.33 19.16 33.35
C LEU A 452 -13.86 19.06 33.21
N ARG A 453 -14.52 18.17 33.96
CA ARG A 453 -15.98 18.04 33.93
C ARG A 453 -16.69 19.30 34.44
N GLN A 454 -16.09 20.05 35.37
CA GLN A 454 -16.61 21.34 35.84
C GLN A 454 -16.32 22.47 34.84
N GLU A 455 -15.14 22.47 34.20
CA GLU A 455 -14.81 23.46 33.17
C GLU A 455 -15.70 23.32 31.94
N TYR A 456 -16.06 22.09 31.56
CA TYR A 456 -16.88 21.75 30.40
C TYR A 456 -18.28 21.26 30.80
N ASP A 457 -18.89 21.81 31.86
CA ASP A 457 -20.12 21.31 32.45
C ASP A 457 -21.30 21.23 31.47
N LEU A 458 -21.38 22.15 30.52
CA LEU A 458 -22.46 22.22 29.50
C LEU A 458 -22.35 21.08 28.48
N VAL A 459 -21.14 20.69 28.10
CA VAL A 459 -20.91 19.68 27.03
C VAL A 459 -20.69 18.28 27.61
N THR A 460 -20.28 18.16 28.86
CA THR A 460 -20.02 16.88 29.54
C THR A 460 -21.16 15.87 29.40
N PRO A 461 -22.46 16.21 29.61
CA PRO A 461 -23.56 15.25 29.43
C PRO A 461 -23.66 14.74 28.00
N MET A 462 -23.41 15.59 27.00
CA MET A 462 -23.40 15.22 25.59
C MET A 462 -22.25 14.27 25.27
N LEU A 463 -21.04 14.53 25.79
CA LEU A 463 -19.87 13.66 25.61
C LEU A 463 -20.06 12.27 26.25
N ASP A 464 -20.67 12.20 27.45
CA ASP A 464 -21.01 10.92 28.09
C ASP A 464 -21.96 10.08 27.22
N GLU A 465 -22.98 10.73 26.61
CA GLU A 465 -23.90 10.09 25.69
C GLU A 465 -23.27 9.72 24.34
N MET A 466 -22.33 10.54 23.85
CA MET A 466 -21.55 10.24 22.64
C MET A 466 -20.71 8.99 22.83
N LEU A 467 -20.02 8.84 23.98
CA LEU A 467 -19.27 7.64 24.30
C LEU A 467 -20.18 6.39 24.37
N HIS A 468 -21.38 6.55 24.94
CA HIS A 468 -22.33 5.45 24.98
C HIS A 468 -22.79 5.05 23.58
N LEU A 469 -23.14 6.02 22.72
CA LEU A 469 -23.54 5.76 21.34
C LEU A 469 -22.41 5.13 20.51
N SER A 470 -21.17 5.63 20.63
CA SER A 470 -20.00 5.05 19.98
C SER A 470 -19.85 3.55 20.30
N LYS A 471 -19.97 3.19 21.60
CA LYS A 471 -19.93 1.77 22.02
C LYS A 471 -21.03 0.92 21.39
N LEU A 472 -22.24 1.47 21.20
CA LEU A 472 -23.34 0.77 20.52
C LEU A 472 -23.03 0.56 19.02
N VAL A 473 -22.59 1.61 18.34
CA VAL A 473 -22.23 1.58 16.92
C VAL A 473 -21.07 0.61 16.68
N ARG A 474 -20.03 0.66 17.51
CA ARG A 474 -18.88 -0.25 17.44
C ARG A 474 -19.29 -1.70 17.68
N ALA A 475 -20.11 -1.96 18.69
CA ALA A 475 -20.62 -3.32 18.95
C ALA A 475 -21.41 -3.87 17.75
N LYS A 476 -22.19 -3.02 17.07
CA LYS A 476 -22.90 -3.39 15.85
C LYS A 476 -21.93 -3.72 14.70
N ARG A 477 -20.95 -2.85 14.42
CA ARG A 477 -19.93 -3.11 13.39
C ARG A 477 -19.16 -4.40 13.68
N HIS A 478 -18.76 -4.64 14.92
CA HIS A 478 -18.09 -5.87 15.33
C HIS A 478 -19.00 -7.09 15.10
N GLN A 479 -20.31 -6.99 15.41
CA GLN A 479 -21.25 -8.06 15.12
C GLN A 479 -21.38 -8.36 13.63
N ASP A 480 -21.27 -7.34 12.77
CA ASP A 480 -21.32 -7.45 11.32
C ASP A 480 -20.03 -8.03 10.72
N GLY A 481 -18.95 -8.10 11.51
CA GLY A 481 -17.69 -8.72 11.12
C GLY A 481 -16.57 -7.74 10.73
N CYS A 482 -16.64 -6.49 11.19
CA CYS A 482 -15.53 -5.54 11.01
C CYS A 482 -14.23 -6.14 11.53
N ILE A 483 -13.17 -6.00 10.73
CA ILE A 483 -11.84 -6.54 11.04
C ILE A 483 -11.02 -5.42 11.66
N ASP A 484 -10.73 -5.52 12.95
CA ASP A 484 -9.87 -4.57 13.65
C ASP A 484 -8.45 -5.14 13.75
N PHE A 485 -7.49 -4.43 13.15
CA PHE A 485 -6.07 -4.70 13.31
C PHE A 485 -5.52 -3.70 14.34
N ASP A 486 -5.25 -4.19 15.53
CA ASP A 486 -4.70 -3.39 16.63
C ASP A 486 -3.16 -3.37 16.54
N PHE A 487 -2.63 -2.45 15.74
CA PHE A 487 -1.19 -2.21 15.67
C PHE A 487 -0.82 -0.92 16.41
N PRO A 488 0.20 -0.95 17.29
CA PRO A 488 0.62 0.23 18.01
C PRO A 488 1.20 1.28 17.05
N GLU A 489 0.73 2.51 17.17
CA GLU A 489 1.24 3.65 16.44
C GLU A 489 2.25 4.43 17.27
N TYR A 490 3.18 5.12 16.60
CA TYR A 490 4.27 5.83 17.28
C TYR A 490 4.43 7.23 16.69
N LYS A 491 4.59 8.20 17.59
CA LYS A 491 4.87 9.59 17.27
C LYS A 491 6.37 9.86 17.42
N ILE A 492 6.99 10.37 16.35
CA ILE A 492 8.36 10.84 16.41
C ILE A 492 8.33 12.31 16.78
N GLN A 493 8.98 12.68 17.90
CA GLN A 493 9.15 14.06 18.30
C GLN A 493 10.49 14.59 17.79
N VAL A 494 10.49 15.79 17.24
CA VAL A 494 11.69 16.47 16.73
C VAL A 494 11.88 17.81 17.43
N ASP A 495 13.14 18.25 17.55
CA ASP A 495 13.49 19.57 18.03
C ASP A 495 13.34 20.67 16.96
N GLU A 496 13.67 21.92 17.30
CA GLU A 496 13.64 23.06 16.38
C GLU A 496 14.61 22.89 15.19
N LYS A 497 15.58 21.97 15.28
CA LYS A 497 16.52 21.63 14.22
C LYS A 497 16.08 20.39 13.43
N CYS A 498 14.84 19.95 13.61
CA CYS A 498 14.26 18.75 13.00
C CYS A 498 15.02 17.45 13.35
N LYS A 499 15.77 17.42 14.49
CA LYS A 499 16.43 16.22 14.99
C LYS A 499 15.47 15.43 15.88
N PRO A 500 15.42 14.09 15.78
CA PRO A 500 14.54 13.28 16.60
C PRO A 500 14.98 13.30 18.08
N ILE A 501 14.03 13.60 18.97
CA ILE A 501 14.24 13.65 20.42
C ILE A 501 13.78 12.33 21.06
N SER A 502 12.56 11.90 20.70
CA SER A 502 11.95 10.70 21.22
C SER A 502 11.04 10.04 20.17
N ILE A 503 10.79 8.74 20.40
CA ILE A 503 9.82 7.96 19.62
C ILE A 503 8.92 7.29 20.66
N GLU A 504 7.71 7.79 20.78
CA GLU A 504 6.77 7.42 21.83
C GLU A 504 5.54 6.73 21.26
N LEU A 505 4.98 5.81 22.01
CA LEU A 505 3.71 5.18 21.67
C LEU A 505 2.62 6.26 21.62
N TYR A 506 1.88 6.32 20.52
CA TYR A 506 0.69 7.15 20.41
C TYR A 506 -0.47 6.45 21.13
N GLU A 507 -0.95 7.03 22.22
CA GLU A 507 -2.12 6.50 22.93
C GLU A 507 -3.39 6.74 22.11
N HIS A 508 -3.87 5.68 21.47
CA HIS A 508 -5.20 5.67 20.87
C HIS A 508 -6.23 5.36 21.97
N SER A 509 -7.07 6.34 22.29
CA SER A 509 -8.04 6.25 23.37
C SER A 509 -9.46 6.07 22.87
N GLU A 510 -10.41 5.69 23.73
CA GLU A 510 -11.85 5.65 23.40
C GLU A 510 -12.38 7.01 22.90
N ALA A 511 -11.71 8.14 23.21
CA ALA A 511 -12.03 9.44 22.66
C ALA A 511 -11.72 9.56 21.17
N ASN A 512 -10.64 8.92 20.69
CA ASN A 512 -10.33 8.83 19.27
C ASN A 512 -11.35 7.91 18.58
N GLU A 513 -11.62 6.77 19.19
CA GLU A 513 -12.58 5.78 18.71
C GLU A 513 -13.99 6.34 18.54
N LEU A 514 -14.41 7.25 19.45
CA LEU A 514 -15.72 7.91 19.41
C LEU A 514 -15.91 8.69 18.10
N ILE A 515 -14.93 9.51 17.72
CA ILE A 515 -14.98 10.28 16.47
C ILE A 515 -14.88 9.37 15.26
N GLU A 516 -14.00 8.38 15.30
CA GLU A 516 -13.88 7.38 14.23
C GLU A 516 -15.23 6.70 13.94
N ASP A 517 -15.92 6.21 14.97
CA ASP A 517 -17.21 5.53 14.82
C ASP A 517 -18.25 6.43 14.17
N PHE A 518 -18.30 7.71 14.54
CA PHE A 518 -19.26 8.66 13.97
C PHE A 518 -18.91 9.01 12.53
N MET A 519 -17.63 9.18 12.22
CA MET A 519 -17.16 9.43 10.85
C MET A 519 -17.43 8.24 9.94
N ILE A 520 -17.17 7.01 10.40
CA ILE A 520 -17.48 5.80 9.63
C ILE A 520 -18.98 5.70 9.38
N LEU A 521 -19.81 5.92 10.40
CA LEU A 521 -21.27 5.86 10.27
C LEU A 521 -21.81 6.89 9.26
N ALA A 522 -21.28 8.11 9.29
CA ALA A 522 -21.63 9.15 8.31
C ALA A 522 -21.17 8.78 6.88
N ASN A 523 -19.95 8.26 6.74
CA ASN A 523 -19.40 7.80 5.48
C ASN A 523 -20.24 6.66 4.87
N GLU A 524 -20.68 5.71 5.67
CA GLU A 524 -21.58 4.61 5.26
C GLU A 524 -22.95 5.15 4.84
N THR A 525 -23.56 6.03 5.64
CA THR A 525 -24.88 6.61 5.38
C THR A 525 -24.91 7.40 4.08
N VAL A 526 -23.92 8.26 3.85
CA VAL A 526 -23.79 9.03 2.60
C VAL A 526 -23.57 8.11 1.41
N ALA A 527 -22.68 7.13 1.54
CA ALA A 527 -22.41 6.17 0.45
C ALA A 527 -23.64 5.35 0.09
N GLU A 528 -24.41 4.90 1.08
CA GLU A 528 -25.67 4.14 0.88
C GLU A 528 -26.72 4.97 0.13
N GLU A 529 -26.92 6.23 0.53
CA GLU A 529 -27.88 7.15 -0.08
C GLU A 529 -27.57 7.35 -1.57
N TYR A 530 -26.32 7.68 -1.93
CA TYR A 530 -25.93 7.96 -3.31
C TYR A 530 -25.78 6.71 -4.17
N CYS A 531 -25.47 5.55 -3.59
CA CYS A 531 -25.52 4.27 -4.27
C CYS A 531 -26.97 3.87 -4.62
N LYS A 532 -27.91 4.02 -3.68
CA LYS A 532 -29.35 3.74 -3.92
C LYS A 532 -29.99 4.70 -4.93
N LYS A 533 -29.51 5.94 -5.00
CA LYS A 533 -29.94 6.92 -6.00
C LYS A 533 -29.35 6.66 -7.41
N GLU A 534 -28.40 5.73 -7.55
CA GLU A 534 -27.68 5.44 -8.81
C GLU A 534 -27.01 6.69 -9.42
N ILE A 535 -26.61 7.64 -8.57
CA ILE A 535 -25.88 8.84 -8.94
C ILE A 535 -24.40 8.50 -9.08
N PRO A 536 -23.68 8.98 -10.15
CA PRO A 536 -22.24 8.80 -10.25
C PRO A 536 -21.54 9.35 -9.02
N PHE A 537 -20.73 8.53 -8.37
CA PHE A 537 -20.12 8.86 -7.08
C PHE A 537 -18.70 8.27 -6.99
N LEU A 538 -17.93 8.68 -5.99
CA LEU A 538 -16.66 8.07 -5.65
C LEU A 538 -16.84 7.27 -4.35
N TYR A 539 -16.46 6.00 -4.41
CA TYR A 539 -16.49 5.10 -3.26
C TYR A 539 -15.08 4.79 -2.79
N ARG A 540 -14.94 4.52 -1.51
CA ARG A 540 -13.73 3.94 -0.93
C ARG A 540 -13.93 2.44 -0.84
N THR A 541 -13.31 1.72 -1.75
CA THR A 541 -13.50 0.29 -1.91
C THR A 541 -12.35 -0.51 -1.31
N HIS A 542 -12.69 -1.65 -0.74
CA HIS A 542 -11.72 -2.65 -0.31
C HIS A 542 -12.22 -4.01 -0.77
N GLY A 543 -11.58 -4.56 -1.80
CA GLY A 543 -12.00 -5.80 -2.43
C GLY A 543 -11.81 -7.03 -1.54
N VAL A 544 -12.48 -8.11 -1.89
CA VAL A 544 -12.26 -9.44 -1.28
C VAL A 544 -10.81 -9.84 -1.54
N PRO A 545 -10.12 -10.42 -0.55
CA PRO A 545 -8.74 -10.88 -0.71
C PRO A 545 -8.59 -11.89 -1.86
N ASP A 546 -7.41 -11.89 -2.49
CA ASP A 546 -7.09 -12.82 -3.56
C ASP A 546 -7.12 -14.27 -3.07
N HIS A 547 -7.74 -15.16 -3.87
CA HIS A 547 -7.94 -16.56 -3.51
C HIS A 547 -6.61 -17.29 -3.23
N ASP A 548 -5.57 -17.04 -4.03
CA ASP A 548 -4.28 -17.72 -3.87
C ASP A 548 -3.59 -17.27 -2.58
N ARG A 549 -3.65 -15.97 -2.25
CA ARG A 549 -3.10 -15.43 -1.00
C ARG A 549 -3.82 -16.00 0.23
N ILE A 550 -5.14 -16.15 0.16
CA ILE A 550 -5.93 -16.74 1.25
C ILE A 550 -5.66 -18.23 1.37
N HIS A 551 -5.45 -18.92 0.25
CA HIS A 551 -5.05 -20.31 0.27
C HIS A 551 -3.68 -20.50 0.96
N ASP A 552 -2.69 -19.67 0.61
CA ASP A 552 -1.36 -19.70 1.23
C ASP A 552 -1.42 -19.39 2.73
N LEU A 553 -2.22 -18.38 3.12
CA LEU A 553 -2.49 -18.08 4.53
C LEU A 553 -3.13 -19.30 5.22
N SER A 554 -4.14 -19.93 4.63
CA SER A 554 -4.84 -21.08 5.20
C SER A 554 -3.89 -22.26 5.43
N VAL A 555 -3.06 -22.57 4.46
CA VAL A 555 -2.03 -23.62 4.58
C VAL A 555 -1.03 -23.29 5.69
N PHE A 556 -0.65 -22.02 5.80
CA PHE A 556 0.30 -21.59 6.81
C PHE A 556 -0.27 -21.71 8.24
N ILE A 557 -1.49 -21.24 8.48
CA ILE A 557 -2.10 -21.23 9.82
C ILE A 557 -2.46 -22.64 10.31
N GLU A 558 -2.59 -23.64 9.42
CA GLU A 558 -2.78 -25.05 9.79
C GLU A 558 -1.62 -25.58 10.64
N ASN A 559 -0.38 -25.06 10.45
CA ASN A 559 0.78 -25.40 11.26
C ASN A 559 0.61 -25.04 12.75
N PHE A 560 -0.29 -24.10 13.05
CA PHE A 560 -0.62 -23.65 14.42
C PHE A 560 -1.94 -24.21 14.94
N GLY A 561 -2.52 -25.19 14.21
CA GLY A 561 -3.82 -25.78 14.56
C GLY A 561 -5.01 -24.85 14.36
N LEU A 562 -4.85 -23.84 13.51
CA LEU A 562 -5.88 -22.89 13.14
C LEU A 562 -6.43 -23.22 11.76
N THR A 563 -7.68 -22.86 11.54
CA THR A 563 -8.34 -23.06 10.24
C THR A 563 -9.13 -21.82 9.89
N LEU A 564 -8.98 -21.34 8.67
CA LEU A 564 -9.84 -20.32 8.07
C LEU A 564 -10.99 -21.07 7.39
N ARG A 565 -12.22 -20.94 7.94
CA ARG A 565 -13.40 -21.62 7.40
C ARG A 565 -14.02 -20.72 6.33
N GLN A 566 -14.00 -21.15 5.09
CA GLN A 566 -14.78 -20.50 4.03
C GLN A 566 -16.20 -21.06 4.01
N LYS A 567 -17.19 -20.21 4.21
CA LYS A 567 -18.61 -20.54 4.02
C LYS A 567 -18.99 -20.19 2.57
N GLY A 568 -18.80 -21.11 1.64
CA GLY A 568 -19.08 -20.92 0.21
C GLY A 568 -17.82 -20.70 -0.63
N ASP A 569 -17.99 -20.04 -1.78
CA ASP A 569 -16.88 -19.81 -2.73
C ASP A 569 -16.09 -18.52 -2.41
N GLU A 570 -16.61 -17.63 -1.56
CA GLU A 570 -15.99 -16.34 -1.21
C GLU A 570 -15.77 -16.22 0.29
N LEU A 571 -14.62 -15.67 0.68
CA LEU A 571 -14.27 -15.33 2.06
C LEU A 571 -15.13 -14.18 2.56
N GLN A 572 -15.66 -14.31 3.79
CA GLN A 572 -16.41 -13.24 4.45
C GLN A 572 -15.54 -12.52 5.49
N PRO A 573 -15.73 -11.20 5.72
CA PRO A 573 -14.97 -10.46 6.73
C PRO A 573 -15.01 -11.11 8.11
N LYS A 574 -16.16 -11.61 8.50
CA LYS A 574 -16.36 -12.27 9.80
C LYS A 574 -15.48 -13.50 10.02
N GLU A 575 -15.14 -14.23 8.96
CA GLU A 575 -14.28 -15.42 9.05
C GLU A 575 -12.84 -15.02 9.37
N VAL A 576 -12.41 -13.85 8.86
CA VAL A 576 -11.10 -13.25 9.17
C VAL A 576 -11.09 -12.69 10.59
N GLN A 577 -12.13 -11.97 10.99
CA GLN A 577 -12.33 -11.48 12.35
C GLN A 577 -12.23 -12.63 13.37
N GLU A 578 -12.98 -13.72 13.15
CA GLU A 578 -12.92 -14.91 14.01
C GLU A 578 -11.52 -15.55 14.07
N LEU A 579 -10.73 -15.48 13.00
CA LEU A 579 -9.34 -15.95 13.01
C LEU A 579 -8.49 -15.07 13.92
N LEU A 580 -8.57 -13.74 13.78
CA LEU A 580 -7.81 -12.79 14.59
C LEU A 580 -8.19 -12.87 16.07
N GLU A 581 -9.46 -13.05 16.40
CA GLU A 581 -9.89 -13.27 17.77
C GLU A 581 -9.31 -14.56 18.38
N LYS A 582 -9.23 -15.65 17.60
CA LYS A 582 -8.66 -16.92 18.07
C LYS A 582 -7.16 -16.86 18.33
N VAL A 583 -6.44 -15.93 17.70
CA VAL A 583 -5.00 -15.76 17.89
C VAL A 583 -4.67 -14.75 18.96
N LYS A 584 -5.62 -13.93 19.37
CA LYS A 584 -5.43 -12.89 20.40
C LYS A 584 -4.88 -13.49 21.70
N GLY A 585 -3.78 -12.91 22.21
CA GLY A 585 -3.05 -13.39 23.40
C GLY A 585 -2.15 -14.60 23.19
N ARG A 586 -2.07 -15.15 21.95
CA ARG A 586 -1.15 -16.23 21.60
C ARG A 586 0.22 -15.69 21.18
N LYS A 587 1.24 -16.53 21.25
CA LYS A 587 2.60 -16.16 20.80
C LYS A 587 2.67 -15.84 19.32
N GLU A 588 1.77 -16.44 18.52
CA GLU A 588 1.69 -16.33 17.08
C GLU A 588 0.83 -15.16 16.62
N GLU A 589 0.20 -14.40 17.53
CA GLU A 589 -0.73 -13.31 17.21
C GLU A 589 -0.15 -12.31 16.22
N ALA A 590 1.01 -11.73 16.51
CA ALA A 590 1.65 -10.73 15.67
C ALA A 590 1.96 -11.27 14.27
N LEU A 591 2.44 -12.53 14.17
CA LEU A 591 2.74 -13.18 12.91
C LEU A 591 1.48 -13.41 12.08
N ILE A 592 0.44 -13.98 12.67
CA ILE A 592 -0.78 -14.32 11.94
C ILE A 592 -1.55 -13.07 11.56
N SER A 593 -1.63 -12.05 12.43
CA SER A 593 -2.23 -10.74 12.13
C SER A 593 -1.52 -10.06 10.96
N MET A 594 -0.19 -10.06 10.97
CA MET A 594 0.60 -9.48 9.86
C MET A 594 0.39 -10.24 8.53
N LEU A 595 0.41 -11.57 8.54
CA LEU A 595 0.20 -12.37 7.32
C LEU A 595 -1.24 -12.23 6.82
N THR A 596 -2.20 -12.15 7.72
CA THR A 596 -3.61 -11.89 7.39
C THR A 596 -3.73 -10.53 6.71
N LEU A 597 -3.16 -9.46 7.29
CA LEU A 597 -3.16 -8.13 6.70
C LEU A 597 -2.51 -8.11 5.30
N ARG A 598 -1.39 -8.81 5.13
CA ARG A 598 -0.70 -8.93 3.82
C ARG A 598 -1.51 -9.68 2.76
N SER A 599 -2.41 -10.55 3.18
CA SER A 599 -3.30 -11.26 2.27
C SER A 599 -4.46 -10.39 1.80
N MET A 600 -4.75 -9.26 2.50
CA MET A 600 -5.79 -8.32 2.11
C MET A 600 -5.40 -7.53 0.86
N GLN A 601 -6.39 -7.02 0.16
CA GLN A 601 -6.20 -6.02 -0.88
C GLN A 601 -5.93 -4.64 -0.26
N GLN A 602 -5.40 -3.72 -1.04
CA GLN A 602 -5.30 -2.32 -0.63
C GLN A 602 -6.59 -1.59 -0.97
N ALA A 603 -7.11 -0.79 -0.04
CA ALA A 603 -8.24 0.07 -0.32
C ALA A 603 -7.88 1.14 -1.36
N LYS A 604 -8.85 1.51 -2.20
CA LYS A 604 -8.69 2.47 -3.29
C LYS A 604 -9.98 3.25 -3.54
N TYR A 605 -9.91 4.31 -4.33
CA TYR A 605 -11.10 5.00 -4.81
C TYR A 605 -11.56 4.38 -6.14
N GLU A 606 -12.86 4.17 -6.26
CA GLU A 606 -13.51 3.64 -7.47
C GLU A 606 -14.89 4.26 -7.68
N THR A 607 -15.42 4.13 -8.90
CA THR A 607 -16.78 4.59 -9.26
C THR A 607 -17.84 3.50 -9.05
N GLU A 608 -17.42 2.26 -8.85
CA GLU A 608 -18.30 1.13 -8.55
C GLU A 608 -18.41 0.91 -7.04
N CYS A 609 -19.64 0.71 -6.56
CA CYS A 609 -19.93 0.46 -5.14
C CYS A 609 -19.82 -1.03 -4.83
N ILE A 610 -18.60 -1.52 -4.62
CA ILE A 610 -18.34 -2.93 -4.27
C ILE A 610 -18.24 -3.19 -2.76
N GLY A 611 -18.33 -2.14 -1.94
CA GLY A 611 -18.20 -2.18 -0.49
C GLY A 611 -16.75 -2.15 0.02
N HIS A 612 -16.59 -2.31 1.33
CA HIS A 612 -15.31 -2.27 2.01
C HIS A 612 -15.11 -3.50 2.90
N PHE A 613 -14.35 -4.47 2.42
CA PHE A 613 -14.17 -5.77 3.07
C PHE A 613 -13.69 -5.65 4.53
N GLY A 614 -12.64 -4.85 4.80
CA GLY A 614 -12.10 -4.70 6.16
C GLY A 614 -13.10 -4.13 7.16
N LEU A 615 -13.95 -3.20 6.74
CA LEU A 615 -15.01 -2.61 7.58
C LEU A 615 -16.29 -3.45 7.61
N ALA A 616 -16.37 -4.53 6.83
CA ALA A 616 -17.59 -5.29 6.58
C ALA A 616 -18.76 -4.42 6.07
N ALA A 617 -18.46 -3.25 5.48
CA ALA A 617 -19.43 -2.28 5.00
C ALA A 617 -19.85 -2.56 3.57
N LYS A 618 -21.15 -2.57 3.32
CA LYS A 618 -21.70 -2.76 1.96
C LYS A 618 -21.58 -1.50 1.10
N PHE A 619 -21.61 -0.36 1.73
CA PHE A 619 -21.52 0.96 1.13
C PHE A 619 -20.48 1.76 1.91
N TYR A 620 -19.48 2.31 1.24
CA TYR A 620 -18.50 3.13 1.93
C TYR A 620 -17.89 4.17 0.99
N SER A 621 -17.80 5.39 1.48
CA SER A 621 -17.14 6.50 0.79
C SER A 621 -16.41 7.35 1.81
N HIS A 622 -15.53 8.21 1.37
CA HIS A 622 -14.92 9.23 2.20
C HIS A 622 -15.65 10.56 1.99
N PHE A 623 -16.40 10.98 2.99
CA PHE A 623 -17.20 12.22 3.00
C PHE A 623 -16.65 13.26 3.98
N THR A 624 -15.94 12.82 5.01
CA THR A 624 -15.73 13.57 6.26
C THR A 624 -14.48 14.45 6.29
N SER A 625 -13.68 14.55 5.20
CA SER A 625 -12.44 15.35 5.25
C SER A 625 -12.10 16.06 3.93
N PRO A 626 -12.93 16.99 3.44
CA PRO A 626 -12.74 17.69 2.16
C PRO A 626 -11.63 18.74 2.19
N ILE A 627 -11.15 19.19 3.35
CA ILE A 627 -10.01 20.11 3.46
C ILE A 627 -8.72 19.40 3.04
N ARG A 628 -8.61 18.11 3.37
CA ARG A 628 -7.38 17.34 3.19
C ARG A 628 -7.47 16.19 2.19
N ARG A 629 -8.65 15.83 1.66
CA ARG A 629 -8.84 14.79 0.65
C ARG A 629 -9.68 15.27 -0.52
N TYR A 630 -9.15 15.18 -1.73
CA TYR A 630 -9.85 15.61 -2.95
C TYR A 630 -11.09 14.78 -3.28
N PRO A 631 -11.14 13.45 -3.08
CA PRO A 631 -12.36 12.67 -3.29
C PRO A 631 -13.55 13.18 -2.48
N ASP A 632 -13.35 13.55 -1.22
CA ASP A 632 -14.38 14.13 -0.35
C ASP A 632 -14.90 15.47 -0.92
N LEU A 633 -14.00 16.35 -1.32
CA LEU A 633 -14.36 17.61 -1.99
C LEU A 633 -15.17 17.34 -3.27
N GLN A 634 -14.79 16.34 -4.05
CA GLN A 634 -15.47 16.01 -5.30
C GLN A 634 -16.88 15.48 -5.05
N ILE A 635 -17.08 14.59 -4.07
CA ILE A 635 -18.44 14.10 -3.76
C ILE A 635 -19.32 15.19 -3.13
N HIS A 636 -18.76 16.10 -2.32
CA HIS A 636 -19.51 17.26 -1.81
C HIS A 636 -20.12 18.11 -2.95
N ARG A 637 -19.42 18.27 -4.07
CA ARG A 637 -19.97 18.98 -5.25
C ARG A 637 -21.16 18.24 -5.86
N ILE A 638 -21.07 16.91 -5.98
CA ILE A 638 -22.16 16.07 -6.50
C ILE A 638 -23.36 16.15 -5.59
N MET A 639 -23.14 15.98 -4.28
CA MET A 639 -24.18 16.08 -3.25
C MET A 639 -24.88 17.44 -3.28
N LYS A 640 -24.11 18.53 -3.36
CA LYS A 640 -24.64 19.88 -3.42
C LYS A 640 -25.49 20.14 -4.67
N GLU A 641 -25.09 19.62 -5.85
CA GLU A 641 -25.89 19.71 -7.06
C GLU A 641 -27.20 18.92 -6.96
N ASP A 642 -27.16 17.75 -6.34
CA ASP A 642 -28.36 16.93 -6.07
C ASP A 642 -29.32 17.67 -5.12
N LEU A 643 -28.83 18.13 -3.96
CA LEU A 643 -29.63 18.86 -2.95
C LEU A 643 -30.27 20.13 -3.51
N ARG A 644 -29.57 20.83 -4.42
CA ARG A 644 -30.06 22.03 -5.08
C ARG A 644 -30.94 21.75 -6.32
N GLY A 645 -31.20 20.48 -6.65
CA GLY A 645 -31.95 20.07 -7.85
C GLY A 645 -31.28 20.46 -9.17
N LYS A 646 -29.96 20.64 -9.17
CA LYS A 646 -29.15 21.02 -10.33
C LYS A 646 -28.48 19.85 -11.04
N LEU A 647 -28.55 18.66 -10.46
CA LEU A 647 -27.96 17.44 -11.00
C LEU A 647 -28.82 16.88 -12.15
N ASN A 648 -28.75 17.52 -13.31
CA ASN A 648 -29.45 17.11 -14.50
C ASN A 648 -28.64 16.07 -15.31
N GLN A 649 -29.24 15.49 -16.36
CA GLN A 649 -28.62 14.45 -17.19
C GLN A 649 -27.25 14.86 -17.75
N LYS A 650 -27.06 16.14 -18.12
CA LYS A 650 -25.77 16.62 -18.63
C LYS A 650 -24.68 16.60 -17.53
N ARG A 651 -25.05 16.92 -16.28
CA ARG A 651 -24.11 16.85 -15.15
C ARG A 651 -23.80 15.42 -14.78
N ILE A 652 -24.78 14.53 -14.83
CA ILE A 652 -24.59 13.08 -14.62
C ILE A 652 -23.59 12.51 -15.64
N GLU A 653 -23.76 12.83 -16.92
CA GLU A 653 -22.83 12.39 -17.98
C GLU A 653 -21.43 12.98 -17.82
N HIS A 654 -21.34 14.25 -17.36
CA HIS A 654 -20.08 14.88 -17.04
C HIS A 654 -19.35 14.12 -15.92
N TYR A 655 -20.02 13.83 -14.81
CA TYR A 655 -19.42 13.09 -13.69
C TYR A 655 -19.01 11.68 -14.09
N ARG A 656 -19.83 10.94 -14.82
CA ARG A 656 -19.44 9.62 -15.37
C ARG A 656 -18.16 9.66 -16.19
N LYS A 657 -17.91 10.75 -16.88
CA LYS A 657 -16.71 10.91 -17.72
C LYS A 657 -15.46 11.22 -16.91
N ILE A 658 -15.56 11.97 -15.81
CA ILE A 658 -14.38 12.44 -15.09
C ILE A 658 -14.01 11.58 -13.88
N LEU A 659 -14.98 10.92 -13.23
CA LEU A 659 -14.75 10.27 -11.94
C LEU A 659 -13.77 9.11 -11.97
N ASP A 660 -13.71 8.35 -13.09
CA ASP A 660 -12.72 7.26 -13.22
C ASP A 660 -11.28 7.79 -13.20
N SER A 661 -11.00 8.93 -13.86
CA SER A 661 -9.67 9.53 -13.79
C SER A 661 -9.39 10.12 -12.41
N VAL A 662 -10.37 10.75 -11.78
CA VAL A 662 -10.24 11.27 -10.41
C VAL A 662 -9.93 10.13 -9.44
N ALA A 663 -10.67 9.02 -9.49
CA ALA A 663 -10.46 7.86 -8.63
C ALA A 663 -9.04 7.27 -8.76
N LYS A 664 -8.57 7.08 -9.99
CA LYS A 664 -7.22 6.55 -10.27
C LYS A 664 -6.13 7.50 -9.79
N GLU A 665 -6.25 8.79 -10.14
CA GLU A 665 -5.28 9.81 -9.76
C GLU A 665 -5.19 9.97 -8.25
N THR A 666 -6.32 10.09 -7.54
CA THR A 666 -6.33 10.28 -6.09
C THR A 666 -5.83 9.06 -5.34
N SER A 667 -6.12 7.83 -5.79
CA SER A 667 -5.56 6.61 -5.22
C SER A 667 -4.03 6.53 -5.41
N MET A 668 -3.51 7.00 -6.54
CA MET A 668 -2.07 7.07 -6.78
C MET A 668 -1.40 8.14 -5.91
N LEU A 669 -2.03 9.31 -5.77
CA LEU A 669 -1.52 10.43 -4.99
C LEU A 669 -1.53 10.13 -3.49
N GLU A 670 -2.55 9.43 -2.98
CA GLU A 670 -2.61 8.93 -1.61
C GLU A 670 -1.42 8.00 -1.32
N ARG A 671 -1.21 6.98 -2.17
CA ARG A 671 -0.06 6.06 -2.01
C ARG A 671 1.29 6.76 -2.05
N ARG A 672 1.42 7.82 -2.87
CA ARG A 672 2.63 8.66 -2.91
C ARG A 672 2.84 9.39 -1.58
N SER A 673 1.77 9.90 -0.98
CA SER A 673 1.82 10.58 0.32
C SER A 673 2.20 9.61 1.44
N ASP A 674 1.56 8.43 1.48
CA ASP A 674 1.89 7.37 2.45
C ASP A 674 3.36 6.93 2.35
N GLU A 675 3.88 6.82 1.11
CA GLU A 675 5.29 6.48 0.89
C GLU A 675 6.22 7.58 1.41
N ALA A 676 5.88 8.87 1.20
CA ALA A 676 6.67 9.99 1.70
C ALA A 676 6.72 10.01 3.23
N GLU A 677 5.59 9.86 3.89
CA GLU A 677 5.47 9.79 5.35
C GLU A 677 6.30 8.63 5.91
N ARG A 678 6.22 7.47 5.27
CA ARG A 678 6.99 6.29 5.65
C ARG A 678 8.51 6.50 5.46
N GLU A 679 8.94 7.07 4.36
CA GLU A 679 10.37 7.31 4.09
C GLU A 679 10.95 8.36 5.06
N VAL A 680 10.19 9.40 5.39
CA VAL A 680 10.57 10.39 6.40
C VAL A 680 10.64 9.73 7.79
N SER A 681 9.69 8.87 8.13
CA SER A 681 9.74 8.12 9.38
C SER A 681 10.97 7.21 9.48
N LYS A 682 11.33 6.51 8.40
CA LYS A 682 12.57 5.68 8.36
C LYS A 682 13.82 6.52 8.53
N LEU A 683 13.90 7.66 7.84
CA LEU A 683 15.00 8.59 7.97
C LEU A 683 15.19 9.02 9.43
N LYS A 684 14.11 9.47 10.08
CA LYS A 684 14.19 9.95 11.47
C LYS A 684 14.45 8.82 12.48
N LYS A 685 13.96 7.61 12.23
CA LYS A 685 14.30 6.42 13.00
C LYS A 685 15.78 6.04 12.86
N ALA A 686 16.34 6.10 11.66
CA ALA A 686 17.77 5.85 11.44
C ALA A 686 18.62 6.94 12.11
N GLU A 687 18.24 8.22 11.98
CA GLU A 687 18.90 9.34 12.62
C GLU A 687 18.87 9.22 14.17
N TYR A 688 17.74 8.80 14.73
CA TYR A 688 17.62 8.52 16.16
C TYR A 688 18.59 7.42 16.60
N MET A 689 18.67 6.33 15.85
CA MET A 689 19.55 5.21 16.18
C MET A 689 21.04 5.51 15.96
N GLN A 690 21.40 6.50 15.14
CA GLN A 690 22.80 6.99 15.08
C GLN A 690 23.27 7.57 16.40
N MET A 691 22.37 8.19 17.18
CA MET A 691 22.71 8.73 18.51
C MET A 691 22.85 7.63 19.57
N HIS A 692 22.36 6.42 19.29
CA HIS A 692 22.33 5.27 20.20
C HIS A 692 23.22 4.11 19.75
N LEU A 693 24.25 4.41 18.91
CA LEU A 693 25.19 3.39 18.46
C LEU A 693 25.91 2.70 19.62
N GLY A 694 25.95 1.38 19.60
CA GLY A 694 26.59 0.56 20.62
C GLY A 694 25.71 0.21 21.82
N GLU A 695 24.55 0.82 21.95
CA GLU A 695 23.58 0.48 23.00
C GLU A 695 22.86 -0.84 22.74
N THR A 696 22.37 -1.46 23.81
CA THR A 696 21.69 -2.76 23.75
C THR A 696 20.23 -2.63 24.13
N TYR A 697 19.38 -3.32 23.36
CA TYR A 697 17.94 -3.31 23.54
C TYR A 697 17.37 -4.73 23.51
N THR A 698 16.28 -4.94 24.23
CA THR A 698 15.45 -6.13 24.05
C THR A 698 14.40 -5.83 23.00
N GLY A 699 14.34 -6.65 21.95
CA GLY A 699 13.37 -6.54 20.89
C GLY A 699 12.69 -7.87 20.57
N ILE A 700 11.77 -7.83 19.64
CA ILE A 700 11.01 -9.00 19.16
C ILE A 700 11.34 -9.21 17.68
N ILE A 701 11.57 -10.45 17.27
CA ILE A 701 11.76 -10.77 15.86
C ILE A 701 10.45 -10.49 15.12
N SER A 702 10.47 -9.47 14.25
CA SER A 702 9.33 -9.02 13.42
C SER A 702 9.33 -9.61 12.02
N GLY A 703 10.49 -10.14 11.57
CA GLY A 703 10.61 -10.73 10.25
C GLY A 703 11.77 -11.71 10.15
N VAL A 704 11.59 -12.76 9.36
CA VAL A 704 12.65 -13.73 9.05
C VAL A 704 12.75 -13.90 7.53
N THR A 705 13.98 -13.81 7.02
CA THR A 705 14.27 -13.86 5.58
C THR A 705 15.53 -14.66 5.30
N ALA A 706 15.81 -14.92 4.03
CA ALA A 706 17.03 -15.63 3.63
C ALA A 706 18.32 -14.88 3.95
N TRP A 707 18.27 -13.53 4.09
CA TRP A 707 19.45 -12.71 4.38
C TRP A 707 19.58 -12.28 5.85
N GLY A 708 18.59 -12.61 6.70
CA GLY A 708 18.68 -12.31 8.13
C GLY A 708 17.34 -12.24 8.83
N ILE A 709 17.39 -11.79 10.07
CA ILE A 709 16.21 -11.58 10.92
C ILE A 709 16.03 -10.08 11.19
N TYR A 710 14.81 -9.62 11.14
CA TYR A 710 14.43 -8.27 11.53
C TYR A 710 13.99 -8.27 12.96
N VAL A 711 14.42 -7.30 13.71
CA VAL A 711 14.09 -7.15 15.12
C VAL A 711 13.47 -5.80 15.34
N GLN A 712 12.27 -5.77 15.90
CA GLN A 712 11.54 -4.58 16.27
C GLN A 712 11.76 -4.30 17.76
N LEU A 713 12.15 -3.08 18.07
CA LEU A 713 12.30 -2.57 19.43
C LEU A 713 10.93 -2.10 19.98
N PRO A 714 10.80 -1.91 21.32
CA PRO A 714 9.56 -1.43 21.94
C PRO A 714 9.05 -0.08 21.42
N ASN A 715 9.91 0.74 20.84
CA ASN A 715 9.58 2.03 20.23
C ASN A 715 9.34 1.95 18.72
N SER A 716 8.99 0.78 18.20
CA SER A 716 8.73 0.51 16.77
C SER A 716 9.92 0.66 15.81
N ILE A 717 11.10 0.85 16.30
CA ILE A 717 12.29 0.85 15.46
C ILE A 717 12.60 -0.58 15.05
N GLU A 718 12.74 -0.81 13.76
CA GLU A 718 13.10 -2.10 13.20
C GLU A 718 14.50 -2.04 12.60
N GLY A 719 15.32 -3.05 12.90
CA GLY A 719 16.65 -3.20 12.33
C GLY A 719 16.94 -4.63 11.90
N LEU A 720 17.90 -4.78 10.98
CA LEU A 720 18.31 -6.07 10.41
C LEU A 720 19.50 -6.65 11.20
N VAL A 721 19.35 -7.88 11.68
CA VAL A 721 20.49 -8.74 12.02
C VAL A 721 20.80 -9.59 10.77
N HIS A 722 21.83 -9.21 10.02
CA HIS A 722 22.18 -9.90 8.79
C HIS A 722 22.71 -11.31 9.10
N VAL A 723 22.37 -12.31 8.27
CA VAL A 723 22.75 -13.72 8.50
C VAL A 723 24.27 -13.91 8.64
N SER A 724 25.10 -13.08 7.99
CA SER A 724 26.56 -13.15 8.12
C SER A 724 27.08 -12.76 9.51
N THR A 725 26.30 -12.06 10.35
CA THR A 725 26.65 -11.71 11.72
C THR A 725 26.29 -12.82 12.72
N LEU A 726 25.53 -13.83 12.28
CA LEU A 726 25.21 -15.04 13.05
C LEU A 726 26.34 -16.05 12.92
N THR A 727 27.42 -15.81 13.69
CA THR A 727 28.69 -16.57 13.54
C THR A 727 28.76 -17.87 14.34
N ASP A 728 27.73 -18.20 15.10
CA ASP A 728 27.67 -19.40 15.97
C ASP A 728 27.27 -20.67 15.21
N ASP A 729 26.60 -20.54 14.06
CA ASP A 729 26.20 -21.67 13.19
C ASP A 729 26.06 -21.21 11.74
N TYR A 730 25.81 -22.15 10.83
CA TYR A 730 25.36 -21.89 9.46
C TYR A 730 23.85 -21.92 9.42
N TYR A 731 23.23 -20.77 9.12
CA TYR A 731 21.78 -20.62 9.21
C TYR A 731 21.12 -20.71 7.82
N ARG A 732 20.06 -21.51 7.74
CA ARG A 732 19.22 -21.68 6.57
C ARG A 732 17.81 -21.17 6.84
N PHE A 733 17.26 -20.40 5.91
CA PHE A 733 15.86 -19.96 5.97
C PHE A 733 14.92 -21.10 5.57
N ASP A 734 13.94 -21.37 6.42
CA ASP A 734 12.80 -22.25 6.15
C ASP A 734 11.59 -21.41 5.79
N GLU A 735 11.26 -21.37 4.49
CA GLU A 735 10.16 -20.59 3.95
C GLU A 735 8.78 -21.09 4.42
N LYS A 736 8.64 -22.41 4.71
CA LYS A 736 7.38 -22.99 5.17
C LYS A 736 7.00 -22.58 6.57
N HIS A 737 7.99 -22.41 7.45
CA HIS A 737 7.78 -22.12 8.86
C HIS A 737 8.17 -20.68 9.23
N TYR A 738 8.60 -19.87 8.25
CA TYR A 738 9.10 -18.50 8.46
C TYR A 738 10.11 -18.42 9.61
N CYS A 739 11.08 -19.35 9.59
CA CYS A 739 12.12 -19.39 10.61
C CYS A 739 13.51 -19.59 10.01
N MET A 740 14.53 -19.26 10.78
CA MET A 740 15.92 -19.48 10.42
C MET A 740 16.49 -20.59 11.30
N ILE A 741 17.01 -21.64 10.71
CA ILE A 741 17.46 -22.86 11.39
C ILE A 741 18.96 -23.02 11.24
N GLY A 742 19.69 -23.15 12.36
CA GLY A 742 21.10 -23.48 12.39
C GLY A 742 21.34 -24.96 12.09
N GLU A 743 22.18 -25.24 11.12
CA GLU A 743 22.40 -26.60 10.60
C GLU A 743 23.16 -27.50 11.58
N CYS A 744 24.07 -26.96 12.40
CA CYS A 744 24.92 -27.75 13.32
C CYS A 744 24.33 -27.78 14.74
N LEU A 745 23.89 -26.64 15.26
CA LEU A 745 23.41 -26.52 16.64
C LEU A 745 21.90 -26.71 16.76
N GLY A 746 21.17 -26.69 15.63
CA GLY A 746 19.72 -26.80 15.62
C GLY A 746 19.01 -25.61 16.28
N LYS A 747 19.69 -24.47 16.45
CA LYS A 747 19.11 -23.26 17.01
C LYS A 747 18.14 -22.65 16.01
N VAL A 748 16.95 -22.29 16.47
CA VAL A 748 15.91 -21.74 15.62
C VAL A 748 15.58 -20.32 16.03
N TYR A 749 15.52 -19.41 15.05
CA TYR A 749 14.97 -18.08 15.21
C TYR A 749 13.64 -18.01 14.49
N HIS A 750 12.58 -17.66 15.20
CA HIS A 750 11.23 -17.55 14.68
C HIS A 750 10.62 -16.18 15.02
N MET A 751 9.59 -15.80 14.29
CA MET A 751 8.86 -14.56 14.55
C MET A 751 8.27 -14.57 15.97
N SER A 752 8.07 -13.37 16.52
CA SER A 752 7.61 -13.11 17.89
C SER A 752 8.56 -13.60 19.00
N GLN A 753 9.76 -14.07 18.66
CA GLN A 753 10.79 -14.43 19.64
C GLN A 753 11.47 -13.18 20.19
N SER A 754 11.58 -13.08 21.53
CA SER A 754 12.35 -12.03 22.17
C SER A 754 13.84 -12.30 22.04
N VAL A 755 14.60 -11.28 21.67
CA VAL A 755 16.06 -11.31 21.52
C VAL A 755 16.68 -10.02 22.06
N VAL A 756 17.95 -10.11 22.48
CA VAL A 756 18.73 -8.91 22.85
C VAL A 756 19.63 -8.55 21.69
N VAL A 757 19.55 -7.31 21.25
CA VAL A 757 20.32 -6.79 20.12
C VAL A 757 21.13 -5.57 20.53
N LYS A 758 22.26 -5.38 19.88
CA LYS A 758 23.11 -4.20 19.96
C LYS A 758 23.00 -3.42 18.67
N VAL A 759 22.92 -2.11 18.75
CA VAL A 759 22.93 -1.22 17.56
C VAL A 759 24.35 -1.23 16.98
N ALA A 760 24.49 -1.85 15.81
CA ALA A 760 25.79 -1.99 15.14
C ALA A 760 26.05 -0.83 14.17
N HIS A 761 25.03 -0.46 13.39
CA HIS A 761 25.13 0.59 12.38
C HIS A 761 23.76 1.22 12.16
N ALA A 762 23.74 2.51 11.85
CA ALA A 762 22.56 3.23 11.39
C ALA A 762 22.99 4.26 10.33
N ASP A 763 22.33 4.22 9.18
CA ASP A 763 22.68 5.07 8.04
C ASP A 763 21.45 5.85 7.58
N THR A 764 21.56 7.17 7.59
CA THR A 764 20.50 8.09 7.19
C THR A 764 20.34 8.17 5.67
N ASP A 765 21.42 7.96 4.90
CA ASP A 765 21.35 8.01 3.44
C ASP A 765 20.59 6.82 2.88
N SER A 766 20.93 5.60 3.34
CA SER A 766 20.18 4.38 2.98
C SER A 766 18.92 4.15 3.85
N ARG A 767 18.76 4.90 4.94
CA ARG A 767 17.64 4.78 5.91
C ARG A 767 17.54 3.39 6.50
N THR A 768 18.69 2.77 6.80
CA THR A 768 18.80 1.40 7.32
C THR A 768 19.40 1.37 8.71
N ILE A 769 19.00 0.39 9.49
CA ILE A 769 19.48 0.13 10.84
C ILE A 769 19.91 -1.34 10.89
N ASP A 770 21.16 -1.55 11.29
CA ASP A 770 21.72 -2.89 11.47
C ASP A 770 21.94 -3.18 12.96
N PHE A 771 21.51 -4.36 13.35
CA PHE A 771 21.68 -4.89 14.69
C PHE A 771 22.63 -6.09 14.70
N GLU A 772 23.23 -6.33 15.85
CA GLU A 772 23.95 -7.57 16.17
C GLU A 772 23.28 -8.26 17.37
N LEU A 773 23.14 -9.58 17.34
CA LEU A 773 22.65 -10.33 18.49
C LEU A 773 23.67 -10.30 19.64
N VAL A 774 23.21 -9.95 20.84
CA VAL A 774 23.99 -10.09 22.06
C VAL A 774 23.90 -11.55 22.52
N LYS A 775 25.07 -12.18 22.72
CA LYS A 775 25.19 -13.60 23.15
C LYS A 775 24.86 -13.80 24.61
#